data_ff6af3f7ef1a5a521b997c9437814fe1
#
_entry.id   ff6af3f7ef1a5a521b997c9437814fe1
#
_cell.length_a   1.000
_cell.length_b   1.000
_cell.length_c   1.000
_cell.angle_alpha   90.00
_cell.angle_beta   90.00
_cell.angle_gamma   90.00
#
_symmetry.space_group_name_H-M   'P 1'
#
loop_
_entity.id
_entity.type
_entity.pdbx_description
1 polymer ?
#
loop_
_entity_poly.entity_id
_entity_poly.type
_entity_poly.pdbx_seq_one_letter_code
_entity_poly.pdbx_strand_id
1 'polypeptide(L)'
;TDSSSPDSSPASRNTFAHHLGMKGFLLMEGLLKLVGMKTLYRLGRAAGAVAWYLLPQRRNIVERNLRIVLNPALRGKELQKLSRENFKRTIANFLCSAKTATLTDEQLKHCVTVGGHEQFAAPVLEGRGQVCAIAHSGNWEALARIRAFYPEVERYGSMYRQFDNPLMEEYVYQRRTERGTQMFSKEGGIKAPMKMLKEGGALGVLSDQFVWEGVYVPFFGKVTGTTPLPALLRKRAGADMVAIAVRTDAPGHWIADMGNVVDFSGSDGSLAGDTIEVNRGLETLIRESVLDVFWMHHRWKSVDRFAPQDKKTAALLENMELKPYRILVAVPGALDEALATVPLIRALKTVRCDMQVNVICPSAQMGIWKTVPEVTHVLPHDSLKQLREALVADEFYNDGPLDMGVMLDGDMETLKALEPYGPMMFSGLDTHPGVRKYKFRVKAPVLRAAPPAHRVQLYLQLGGLHGLDVGKPSLFPVKKAAPAEGAPILIAPFSRLGSASEWSREQWTELVSLLPGRTVLVALEEDRERAAALAEHLNVELAVGAPEALFSVMDGASVAVAVDGDFPSLCSFRGLPVVTLFSTRLPDVYRPMGTFNRSLYSHQCCSPCFRKDCDRDVPCNRHIAVREVLDALREISGKE
;
A
#
# COMPACT_ATOMS: atom_id res chain seq x y z
N THR A 1 42.73 24.03 -14.15
CA THR A 1 43.87 23.14 -13.87
C THR A 1 43.48 22.15 -12.79
N ASP A 2 43.20 21.06 -13.14
CA ASP A 2 43.52 19.67 -12.89
C ASP A 2 42.34 18.75 -13.08
N SER A 3 42.41 18.11 -14.23
CA SER A 3 41.63 16.93 -14.59
C SER A 3 42.17 15.73 -13.78
N SER A 4 41.32 15.09 -12.99
CA SER A 4 41.52 13.71 -12.60
C SER A 4 40.18 13.00 -12.58
N SER A 5 39.92 12.26 -13.65
CA SER A 5 38.93 11.20 -13.72
C SER A 5 39.25 10.11 -12.68
N PRO A 6 38.30 9.63 -11.90
CA PRO A 6 38.45 8.36 -11.23
C PRO A 6 37.86 7.27 -12.13
N ASP A 7 38.69 6.77 -13.02
CA ASP A 7 38.53 5.45 -13.60
C ASP A 7 39.13 4.46 -12.60
N SER A 8 38.29 3.86 -11.76
CA SER A 8 38.60 2.66 -11.00
C SER A 8 37.30 1.97 -10.63
N SER A 9 36.86 1.05 -11.54
CA SER A 9 36.05 -0.08 -11.12
C SER A 9 36.77 -0.75 -9.93
N PRO A 10 36.12 -0.95 -8.77
CA PRO A 10 36.73 -1.74 -7.72
C PRO A 10 36.81 -3.18 -8.24
N ALA A 11 38.00 -3.62 -8.59
CA ALA A 11 38.31 -5.03 -8.74
C ALA A 11 37.86 -5.70 -7.44
N SER A 12 36.76 -6.45 -7.46
CA SER A 12 36.20 -7.12 -6.30
C SER A 12 37.23 -8.12 -5.80
N ARG A 13 37.93 -7.77 -4.72
CA ARG A 13 38.89 -8.71 -4.09
C ARG A 13 38.08 -9.95 -3.69
N ASN A 14 38.43 -11.11 -4.28
CA ASN A 14 37.90 -12.40 -3.86
C ASN A 14 38.14 -12.60 -2.36
N THR A 15 37.08 -12.46 -1.57
CA THR A 15 37.14 -12.60 -0.11
C THR A 15 37.14 -14.08 0.27
N PHE A 16 37.60 -14.40 1.47
CA PHE A 16 37.49 -15.75 2.03
C PHE A 16 36.06 -16.30 1.97
N ALA A 17 35.07 -15.42 2.21
CA ALA A 17 33.65 -15.76 2.10
C ALA A 17 33.24 -16.19 0.68
N HIS A 18 33.79 -15.54 -0.36
CA HIS A 18 33.53 -15.91 -1.76
C HIS A 18 34.09 -17.30 -2.07
N HIS A 19 35.32 -17.61 -1.63
CA HIS A 19 35.91 -18.95 -1.79
C HIS A 19 35.16 -20.04 -1.03
N LEU A 20 34.73 -19.77 0.20
CA LEU A 20 33.94 -20.70 1.01
C LEU A 20 32.56 -20.97 0.35
N GLY A 21 31.90 -19.91 -0.10
CA GLY A 21 30.63 -20.03 -0.84
C GLY A 21 30.79 -20.86 -2.12
N MET A 22 31.85 -20.63 -2.89
CA MET A 22 32.14 -21.41 -4.12
C MET A 22 32.40 -22.87 -3.82
N LYS A 23 33.22 -23.19 -2.79
CA LYS A 23 33.48 -24.57 -2.37
C LYS A 23 32.20 -25.29 -1.93
N GLY A 24 31.35 -24.61 -1.16
CA GLY A 24 30.04 -25.13 -0.76
C GLY A 24 29.13 -25.42 -1.97
N PHE A 25 29.11 -24.54 -2.95
CA PHE A 25 28.35 -24.72 -4.19
C PHE A 25 28.86 -25.93 -5.00
N LEU A 26 30.19 -26.06 -5.19
CA LEU A 26 30.77 -27.20 -5.90
C LEU A 26 30.53 -28.54 -5.19
N LEU A 27 30.61 -28.57 -3.86
CA LEU A 27 30.29 -29.75 -3.06
C LEU A 27 28.81 -30.15 -3.25
N MET A 28 27.91 -29.18 -3.15
CA MET A 28 26.48 -29.39 -3.40
C MET A 28 26.24 -29.92 -4.82
N GLU A 29 26.85 -29.33 -5.84
CA GLU A 29 26.74 -29.80 -7.21
C GLU A 29 27.25 -31.24 -7.38
N GLY A 30 28.37 -31.57 -6.74
CA GLY A 30 28.92 -32.93 -6.72
C GLY A 30 27.94 -33.96 -6.12
N LEU A 31 27.31 -33.59 -5.01
CA LEU A 31 26.30 -34.46 -4.36
C LEU A 31 25.04 -34.60 -5.23
N LEU A 32 24.60 -33.51 -5.88
CA LEU A 32 23.44 -33.56 -6.76
C LEU A 32 23.65 -34.46 -8.00
N LYS A 33 24.88 -34.56 -8.49
CA LYS A 33 25.21 -35.46 -9.61
C LYS A 33 24.95 -36.96 -9.28
N LEU A 34 25.12 -37.33 -8.03
CA LEU A 34 24.96 -38.73 -7.57
C LEU A 34 23.49 -39.18 -7.44
N VAL A 35 22.55 -38.24 -7.32
CA VAL A 35 21.14 -38.50 -7.07
C VAL A 35 20.33 -38.39 -8.36
N GLY A 36 19.53 -39.42 -8.70
CA GLY A 36 18.64 -39.35 -9.87
C GLY A 36 17.60 -38.24 -9.77
N MET A 37 17.21 -37.63 -10.91
CA MET A 37 16.31 -36.46 -10.97
C MET A 37 14.99 -36.69 -10.21
N LYS A 38 14.35 -37.83 -10.41
CA LYS A 38 13.10 -38.23 -9.73
C LYS A 38 13.25 -38.29 -8.21
N THR A 39 14.36 -38.84 -7.73
CA THR A 39 14.66 -38.93 -6.29
C THR A 39 14.95 -37.58 -5.72
N LEU A 40 15.75 -36.74 -6.44
CA LEU A 40 16.07 -35.37 -6.04
C LEU A 40 14.80 -34.52 -5.92
N TYR A 41 13.88 -34.66 -6.86
CA TYR A 41 12.59 -33.97 -6.80
C TYR A 41 11.79 -34.37 -5.54
N ARG A 42 11.75 -35.64 -5.20
CA ARG A 42 11.05 -36.14 -3.99
C ARG A 42 11.71 -35.63 -2.71
N LEU A 43 13.05 -35.64 -2.64
CA LEU A 43 13.78 -35.06 -1.51
C LEU A 43 13.53 -33.57 -1.37
N GLY A 44 13.52 -32.84 -2.49
CA GLY A 44 13.19 -31.43 -2.51
C GLY A 44 11.78 -31.14 -2.01
N ARG A 45 10.80 -31.96 -2.36
CA ARG A 45 9.43 -31.86 -1.81
C ARG A 45 9.38 -32.06 -0.30
N ALA A 46 10.13 -33.03 0.22
CA ALA A 46 10.22 -33.27 1.66
C ALA A 46 10.86 -32.05 2.37
N ALA A 47 11.98 -31.54 1.82
CA ALA A 47 12.63 -30.33 2.33
C ALA A 47 11.71 -29.11 2.28
N GLY A 48 10.95 -28.95 1.20
CA GLY A 48 9.95 -27.87 1.05
C GLY A 48 8.82 -27.95 2.07
N ALA A 49 8.38 -29.16 2.42
CA ALA A 49 7.39 -29.36 3.48
C ALA A 49 7.91 -28.91 4.85
N VAL A 50 9.19 -29.14 5.15
CA VAL A 50 9.85 -28.66 6.38
C VAL A 50 10.06 -27.15 6.33
N ALA A 51 10.55 -26.62 5.21
CA ALA A 51 10.79 -25.20 5.01
C ALA A 51 9.51 -24.34 5.22
N TRP A 52 8.34 -24.88 4.90
CA TRP A 52 7.06 -24.21 5.13
C TRP A 52 6.82 -23.87 6.62
N TYR A 53 7.27 -24.73 7.54
CA TYR A 53 7.20 -24.46 8.99
C TYR A 53 8.31 -23.53 9.45
N LEU A 54 9.52 -23.66 8.89
CA LEU A 54 10.69 -22.91 9.34
C LEU A 54 10.74 -21.46 8.80
N LEU A 55 10.03 -21.16 7.71
CA LEU A 55 10.09 -19.85 7.03
C LEU A 55 8.73 -19.13 7.03
N PRO A 56 8.20 -18.71 8.21
CA PRO A 56 6.86 -18.12 8.32
C PRO A 56 6.71 -16.83 7.50
N GLN A 57 7.76 -16.03 7.39
CA GLN A 57 7.71 -14.82 6.56
C GLN A 57 7.50 -15.14 5.07
N ARG A 58 8.20 -16.16 4.55
CA ARG A 58 8.02 -16.61 3.16
C ARG A 58 6.66 -17.26 2.94
N ARG A 59 6.17 -18.02 3.94
CA ARG A 59 4.82 -18.56 3.91
C ARG A 59 3.76 -17.48 3.77
N ASN A 60 3.83 -16.42 4.57
CA ASN A 60 2.89 -15.29 4.49
C ASN A 60 2.90 -14.63 3.10
N ILE A 61 4.08 -14.52 2.46
CA ILE A 61 4.20 -14.00 1.10
C ILE A 61 3.49 -14.93 0.09
N VAL A 62 3.73 -16.24 0.18
CA VAL A 62 3.09 -17.22 -0.71
C VAL A 62 1.57 -17.20 -0.54
N GLU A 63 1.09 -17.22 0.71
CA GLU A 63 -0.35 -17.19 1.02
C GLU A 63 -1.01 -15.91 0.47
N ARG A 64 -0.34 -14.76 0.64
CA ARG A 64 -0.78 -13.50 0.05
C ARG A 64 -0.85 -13.56 -1.47
N ASN A 65 0.21 -14.03 -2.13
CA ASN A 65 0.26 -14.13 -3.59
C ASN A 65 -0.81 -15.07 -4.13
N LEU A 66 -1.02 -16.23 -3.49
CA LEU A 66 -2.07 -17.18 -3.87
C LEU A 66 -3.48 -16.58 -3.74
N ARG A 67 -3.74 -15.77 -2.71
CA ARG A 67 -5.00 -15.04 -2.59
C ARG A 67 -5.21 -14.03 -3.72
N ILE A 68 -4.14 -13.38 -4.18
CA ILE A 68 -4.23 -12.43 -5.31
C ILE A 68 -4.49 -13.18 -6.62
N VAL A 69 -3.81 -14.31 -6.84
CA VAL A 69 -3.83 -15.03 -8.12
C VAL A 69 -5.06 -15.91 -8.28
N LEU A 70 -5.40 -16.70 -7.25
CA LEU A 70 -6.48 -17.68 -7.32
C LEU A 70 -7.82 -17.11 -6.88
N ASN A 71 -7.92 -16.79 -5.60
CA ASN A 71 -9.16 -16.31 -5.00
C ASN A 71 -8.85 -15.51 -3.72
N PRO A 72 -9.27 -14.26 -3.60
CA PRO A 72 -9.05 -13.45 -2.40
C PRO A 72 -9.73 -14.03 -1.13
N ALA A 73 -10.78 -14.83 -1.28
CA ALA A 73 -11.49 -15.47 -0.17
C ALA A 73 -10.78 -16.69 0.42
N LEU A 74 -9.70 -17.19 -0.21
CA LEU A 74 -8.95 -18.34 0.29
C LEU A 74 -8.44 -18.10 1.72
N ARG A 75 -8.71 -19.06 2.62
CA ARG A 75 -8.31 -18.99 4.03
C ARG A 75 -8.17 -20.37 4.69
N GLY A 76 -7.66 -20.37 5.92
CA GLY A 76 -7.60 -21.53 6.78
C GLY A 76 -6.85 -22.71 6.15
N LYS A 77 -7.39 -23.93 6.29
CA LYS A 77 -6.74 -25.17 5.85
C LYS A 77 -6.52 -25.24 4.34
N GLU A 78 -7.41 -24.67 3.55
CA GLU A 78 -7.30 -24.68 2.09
C GLU A 78 -6.11 -23.84 1.61
N LEU A 79 -5.99 -22.59 2.08
CA LEU A 79 -4.86 -21.73 1.78
C LEU A 79 -3.53 -22.34 2.25
N GLN A 80 -3.52 -22.91 3.45
CA GLN A 80 -2.33 -23.61 3.98
C GLN A 80 -1.94 -24.83 3.13
N LYS A 81 -2.90 -25.61 2.63
CA LYS A 81 -2.64 -26.76 1.74
C LYS A 81 -1.97 -26.30 0.44
N LEU A 82 -2.51 -25.26 -0.19
CA LEU A 82 -1.96 -24.69 -1.44
C LEU A 82 -0.58 -24.09 -1.21
N SER A 83 -0.42 -23.29 -0.15
CA SER A 83 0.85 -22.68 0.25
C SER A 83 1.93 -23.73 0.51
N ARG A 84 1.61 -24.79 1.24
CA ARG A 84 2.54 -25.90 1.51
C ARG A 84 2.91 -26.64 0.24
N GLU A 85 1.97 -26.84 -0.67
CA GLU A 85 2.25 -27.50 -1.95
C GLU A 85 3.16 -26.66 -2.84
N ASN A 86 2.95 -25.32 -2.89
CA ASN A 86 3.86 -24.41 -3.59
C ASN A 86 5.28 -24.48 -3.00
N PHE A 87 5.45 -24.49 -1.68
CA PHE A 87 6.77 -24.66 -1.04
C PHE A 87 7.45 -25.94 -1.46
N LYS A 88 6.72 -27.09 -1.46
CA LYS A 88 7.25 -28.38 -1.89
C LYS A 88 7.73 -28.34 -3.33
N ARG A 89 6.93 -27.78 -4.25
CA ARG A 89 7.31 -27.68 -5.67
C ARG A 89 8.45 -26.71 -5.88
N THR A 90 8.41 -25.54 -5.26
CA THR A 90 9.47 -24.53 -5.37
C THR A 90 10.83 -25.09 -4.96
N ILE A 91 10.96 -25.70 -3.78
CA ILE A 91 12.23 -26.23 -3.31
C ILE A 91 12.69 -27.42 -4.17
N ALA A 92 11.77 -28.28 -4.58
CA ALA A 92 12.10 -29.40 -5.49
C ALA A 92 12.59 -28.87 -6.85
N ASN A 93 11.92 -27.89 -7.43
CA ASN A 93 12.31 -27.29 -8.71
C ASN A 93 13.68 -26.60 -8.61
N PHE A 94 13.99 -25.87 -7.54
CA PHE A 94 15.31 -25.27 -7.33
C PHE A 94 16.45 -26.31 -7.26
N LEU A 95 16.27 -27.37 -6.50
CA LEU A 95 17.28 -28.43 -6.42
C LEU A 95 17.48 -29.12 -7.78
N CYS A 96 16.39 -29.38 -8.49
CA CYS A 96 16.45 -29.99 -9.81
C CYS A 96 17.06 -29.02 -10.86
N SER A 97 16.79 -27.72 -10.78
CA SER A 97 17.40 -26.71 -11.65
C SER A 97 18.92 -26.69 -11.51
N ALA A 98 19.44 -26.75 -10.28
CA ALA A 98 20.89 -26.82 -10.04
C ALA A 98 21.51 -28.08 -10.68
N LYS A 99 20.82 -29.23 -10.63
CA LYS A 99 21.26 -30.47 -11.31
C LYS A 99 21.15 -30.36 -12.84
N THR A 100 20.12 -29.67 -13.36
CA THR A 100 19.89 -29.53 -14.81
C THR A 100 21.11 -28.99 -15.55
N ALA A 101 21.86 -28.08 -14.95
CA ALA A 101 23.10 -27.54 -15.50
C ALA A 101 24.18 -28.61 -15.74
N THR A 102 24.11 -29.76 -15.06
CA THR A 102 25.11 -30.82 -15.14
C THR A 102 24.75 -31.96 -16.09
N LEU A 103 23.53 -32.01 -16.63
CA LEU A 103 23.02 -33.07 -17.50
C LEU A 103 23.62 -32.95 -18.91
N THR A 104 23.74 -34.07 -19.63
CA THR A 104 23.93 -34.07 -21.09
C THR A 104 22.63 -33.63 -21.77
N ASP A 105 22.68 -33.30 -23.07
CA ASP A 105 21.49 -32.91 -23.81
C ASP A 105 20.46 -34.04 -23.92
N GLU A 106 20.94 -35.29 -24.08
CA GLU A 106 20.08 -36.48 -24.06
C GLU A 106 19.39 -36.67 -22.71
N GLN A 107 20.14 -36.58 -21.61
CA GLN A 107 19.59 -36.66 -20.27
C GLN A 107 18.57 -35.53 -20.00
N LEU A 108 18.82 -34.32 -20.52
CA LEU A 108 17.90 -33.23 -20.40
C LEU A 108 16.58 -33.49 -21.13
N LYS A 109 16.64 -33.99 -22.37
CA LYS A 109 15.46 -34.38 -23.18
C LYS A 109 14.59 -35.45 -22.50
N HIS A 110 15.17 -36.31 -21.66
CA HIS A 110 14.40 -37.26 -20.84
C HIS A 110 13.69 -36.62 -19.65
N CYS A 111 14.12 -35.42 -19.23
CA CYS A 111 13.55 -34.70 -18.08
C CYS A 111 12.63 -33.56 -18.46
N VAL A 112 12.72 -33.08 -19.70
CA VAL A 112 11.96 -31.89 -20.16
C VAL A 112 11.38 -32.18 -21.55
N THR A 113 10.07 -31.98 -21.67
CA THR A 113 9.35 -31.93 -22.95
C THR A 113 9.13 -30.47 -23.33
N VAL A 114 9.33 -30.13 -24.59
CA VAL A 114 9.12 -28.78 -25.09
C VAL A 114 7.99 -28.80 -26.12
N GLY A 115 7.00 -27.91 -25.96
CA GLY A 115 5.91 -27.69 -26.90
C GLY A 115 6.01 -26.33 -27.61
N GLY A 116 5.23 -26.11 -28.68
CA GLY A 116 5.15 -24.82 -29.37
C GLY A 116 6.28 -24.55 -30.35
N HIS A 117 6.73 -25.56 -31.06
CA HIS A 117 7.83 -25.44 -32.06
C HIS A 117 7.54 -24.37 -33.11
N GLU A 118 6.35 -24.38 -33.72
CA GLU A 118 5.98 -23.44 -34.79
C GLU A 118 5.98 -21.99 -34.27
N GLN A 119 5.49 -21.74 -33.08
CA GLN A 119 5.37 -20.38 -32.52
C GLN A 119 6.72 -19.83 -32.02
N PHE A 120 7.61 -20.71 -31.55
CA PHE A 120 8.93 -20.30 -31.07
C PHE A 120 10.00 -20.30 -32.15
N ALA A 121 10.20 -21.39 -32.90
CA ALA A 121 11.33 -21.57 -33.79
C ALA A 121 11.08 -20.99 -35.18
N ALA A 122 9.87 -21.13 -35.73
CA ALA A 122 9.61 -20.67 -37.11
C ALA A 122 9.94 -19.20 -37.36
N PRO A 123 9.57 -18.22 -36.49
CA PRO A 123 9.97 -16.83 -36.73
C PRO A 123 11.48 -16.64 -36.79
N VAL A 124 12.24 -17.36 -35.95
CA VAL A 124 13.71 -17.30 -35.92
C VAL A 124 14.33 -17.88 -37.18
N LEU A 125 13.78 -18.99 -37.68
CA LEU A 125 14.24 -19.63 -38.93
C LEU A 125 13.92 -18.81 -40.16
N GLU A 126 12.88 -17.99 -40.11
CA GLU A 126 12.53 -16.99 -41.12
C GLU A 126 13.38 -15.70 -41.04
N GLY A 127 14.32 -15.64 -40.09
CA GLY A 127 15.19 -14.47 -39.89
C GLY A 127 14.54 -13.34 -39.08
N ARG A 128 13.39 -13.59 -38.46
CA ARG A 128 12.71 -12.65 -37.57
C ARG A 128 13.20 -12.86 -36.14
N GLY A 129 13.41 -11.78 -35.37
CA GLY A 129 13.78 -11.87 -33.96
C GLY A 129 12.63 -12.35 -33.11
N GLN A 130 12.93 -13.09 -32.05
CA GLN A 130 11.93 -13.61 -31.12
C GLN A 130 12.25 -13.21 -29.67
N VAL A 131 11.36 -12.50 -29.00
CA VAL A 131 11.46 -12.24 -27.55
C VAL A 131 10.64 -13.27 -26.79
N CYS A 132 11.26 -13.90 -25.80
CA CYS A 132 10.62 -14.87 -24.92
C CYS A 132 10.43 -14.25 -23.54
N ALA A 133 9.21 -13.89 -23.19
CA ALA A 133 8.86 -13.47 -21.82
C ALA A 133 8.68 -14.72 -20.94
N ILE A 134 9.51 -14.88 -19.93
CA ILE A 134 9.62 -16.13 -19.15
C ILE A 134 9.16 -15.89 -17.71
N ALA A 135 8.36 -16.83 -17.17
CA ALA A 135 8.01 -16.90 -15.75
C ALA A 135 9.05 -17.73 -14.97
N HIS A 136 9.31 -17.33 -13.70
CA HIS A 136 10.07 -18.17 -12.75
C HIS A 136 9.17 -19.31 -12.26
N SER A 137 8.98 -20.33 -13.08
CA SER A 137 8.10 -21.46 -12.79
C SER A 137 8.75 -22.79 -13.15
N GLY A 138 8.45 -23.85 -12.40
CA GLY A 138 9.01 -25.17 -12.63
C GLY A 138 10.53 -25.18 -12.65
N ASN A 139 11.10 -25.88 -13.61
CA ASN A 139 12.55 -25.92 -13.87
C ASN A 139 12.92 -24.97 -15.01
N TRP A 140 12.71 -23.65 -14.83
CA TRP A 140 12.99 -22.63 -15.86
C TRP A 140 14.46 -22.56 -16.29
N GLU A 141 15.42 -23.02 -15.49
CA GLU A 141 16.84 -23.06 -15.85
C GLU A 141 17.09 -23.98 -17.06
N ALA A 142 16.21 -24.93 -17.34
CA ALA A 142 16.30 -25.77 -18.54
C ALA A 142 16.20 -24.92 -19.82
N LEU A 143 15.52 -23.76 -19.78
CA LEU A 143 15.39 -22.84 -20.93
C LEU A 143 16.72 -22.19 -21.31
N ALA A 144 17.71 -22.12 -20.42
CA ALA A 144 19.05 -21.69 -20.78
C ALA A 144 19.75 -22.66 -21.76
N ARG A 145 19.18 -23.86 -21.92
CA ARG A 145 19.70 -24.91 -22.83
C ARG A 145 18.73 -25.22 -23.97
N ILE A 146 17.97 -24.23 -24.42
CA ILE A 146 16.95 -24.39 -25.46
C ILE A 146 17.49 -25.00 -26.75
N ARG A 147 18.76 -24.74 -27.09
CA ARG A 147 19.43 -25.32 -28.25
C ARG A 147 19.57 -26.85 -28.22
N ALA A 148 19.44 -27.49 -27.05
CA ALA A 148 19.35 -28.94 -26.96
C ALA A 148 18.05 -29.47 -27.61
N PHE A 149 16.99 -28.68 -27.63
CA PHE A 149 15.68 -29.02 -28.19
C PHE A 149 15.49 -28.45 -29.61
N TYR A 150 16.07 -27.30 -29.88
CA TYR A 150 16.01 -26.57 -31.16
C TYR A 150 17.43 -26.27 -31.66
N PRO A 151 18.16 -27.27 -32.12
CA PRO A 151 19.55 -27.10 -32.59
C PRO A 151 19.65 -26.15 -33.80
N GLU A 152 18.56 -26.02 -34.55
CA GLU A 152 18.41 -25.09 -35.68
C GLU A 152 18.35 -23.61 -35.26
N VAL A 153 18.01 -23.32 -34.01
CA VAL A 153 18.04 -21.95 -33.48
C VAL A 153 19.48 -21.62 -33.07
N GLU A 154 20.27 -21.14 -34.02
CA GLU A 154 21.70 -20.88 -33.82
C GLU A 154 21.97 -19.73 -32.84
N ARG A 155 21.11 -18.68 -32.84
CA ARG A 155 21.26 -17.48 -32.00
C ARG A 155 20.23 -17.46 -30.94
N TYR A 156 20.62 -17.92 -29.74
CA TYR A 156 19.81 -17.85 -28.53
C TYR A 156 20.58 -17.17 -27.41
N GLY A 157 19.93 -16.24 -26.74
CA GLY A 157 20.48 -15.53 -25.58
C GLY A 157 19.50 -15.38 -24.43
N SER A 158 20.00 -15.02 -23.28
CA SER A 158 19.20 -14.76 -22.09
C SER A 158 19.70 -13.53 -21.34
N MET A 159 18.77 -12.68 -20.91
CA MET A 159 19.06 -11.59 -19.98
C MET A 159 19.17 -12.14 -18.56
N TYR A 160 20.19 -11.73 -17.81
CA TYR A 160 20.37 -12.18 -16.45
C TYR A 160 20.93 -11.07 -15.53
N ARG A 161 20.83 -11.27 -14.22
CA ARG A 161 21.52 -10.47 -13.22
C ARG A 161 22.79 -11.20 -12.78
N GLN A 162 23.91 -10.48 -12.72
CA GLN A 162 25.17 -11.02 -12.23
C GLN A 162 25.09 -11.46 -10.76
N PHE A 163 25.82 -12.50 -10.40
CA PHE A 163 25.93 -12.96 -9.02
C PHE A 163 26.84 -12.02 -8.23
N ASP A 164 26.51 -11.81 -6.96
CA ASP A 164 27.32 -10.97 -6.08
C ASP A 164 28.68 -11.61 -5.75
N ASN A 165 28.82 -12.94 -5.89
CA ASN A 165 30.06 -13.69 -5.76
C ASN A 165 30.74 -13.83 -7.13
N PRO A 166 31.88 -13.17 -7.39
CA PRO A 166 32.54 -13.20 -8.71
C PRO A 166 32.97 -14.59 -9.17
N LEU A 167 33.33 -15.48 -8.23
CA LEU A 167 33.73 -16.86 -8.56
C LEU A 167 32.54 -17.70 -9.02
N MET A 168 31.37 -17.48 -8.40
CA MET A 168 30.13 -18.11 -8.83
C MET A 168 29.64 -17.53 -10.15
N GLU A 169 29.79 -16.22 -10.35
CA GLU A 169 29.44 -15.53 -11.60
C GLU A 169 30.21 -16.15 -12.77
N GLU A 170 31.53 -16.19 -12.68
CA GLU A 170 32.40 -16.74 -13.70
C GLU A 170 32.04 -18.21 -14.03
N TYR A 171 31.87 -19.03 -12.99
CA TYR A 171 31.54 -20.45 -13.14
C TYR A 171 30.19 -20.68 -13.82
N VAL A 172 29.15 -19.95 -13.39
CA VAL A 172 27.79 -20.11 -13.95
C VAL A 172 27.75 -19.52 -15.36
N TYR A 173 28.42 -18.39 -15.60
CA TYR A 173 28.52 -17.78 -16.92
C TYR A 173 29.14 -18.75 -17.93
N GLN A 174 30.32 -19.34 -17.62
CA GLN A 174 30.99 -20.32 -18.46
C GLN A 174 30.07 -21.51 -18.77
N ARG A 175 29.41 -22.07 -17.77
CA ARG A 175 28.47 -23.20 -17.93
C ARG A 175 27.30 -22.91 -18.87
N ARG A 176 26.78 -21.70 -18.83
CA ARG A 176 25.67 -21.28 -19.71
C ARG A 176 26.15 -21.00 -21.13
N THR A 177 27.35 -20.45 -21.28
CA THR A 177 27.92 -20.08 -22.60
C THR A 177 28.58 -21.24 -23.33
N GLU A 178 29.16 -22.22 -22.63
CA GLU A 178 29.79 -23.45 -23.20
C GLU A 178 28.88 -24.19 -24.21
N ARG A 179 27.56 -24.03 -24.08
CA ARG A 179 26.57 -24.69 -24.92
C ARG A 179 25.92 -23.76 -25.93
N GLY A 180 26.56 -22.60 -26.18
CA GLY A 180 26.20 -21.65 -27.23
C GLY A 180 25.08 -20.67 -26.87
N THR A 181 24.63 -20.61 -25.60
CA THR A 181 23.72 -19.57 -25.16
C THR A 181 24.49 -18.27 -24.90
N GLN A 182 24.06 -17.17 -25.50
CA GLN A 182 24.63 -15.84 -25.24
C GLN A 182 24.03 -15.27 -23.95
N MET A 183 24.88 -14.86 -23.02
CA MET A 183 24.44 -14.31 -21.75
C MET A 183 24.63 -12.78 -21.74
N PHE A 184 23.54 -12.04 -21.54
CA PHE A 184 23.54 -10.58 -21.50
C PHE A 184 23.26 -10.11 -20.08
N SER A 185 24.27 -9.49 -19.44
CA SER A 185 24.05 -8.92 -18.13
C SER A 185 23.14 -7.70 -18.20
N LYS A 186 22.32 -7.51 -17.17
CA LYS A 186 21.44 -6.34 -17.07
C LYS A 186 22.25 -5.04 -17.06
N GLU A 187 23.43 -5.06 -16.46
CA GLU A 187 24.39 -3.96 -16.35
C GLU A 187 25.02 -3.60 -17.69
N GLY A 188 25.15 -4.56 -18.61
CA GLY A 188 25.68 -4.38 -19.97
C GLY A 188 24.73 -3.64 -20.94
N GLY A 189 23.52 -3.36 -20.47
CA GLY A 189 22.52 -2.63 -21.26
C GLY A 189 21.88 -3.45 -22.38
N ILE A 190 21.16 -2.76 -23.27
CA ILE A 190 20.29 -3.42 -24.27
C ILE A 190 20.87 -3.46 -25.70
N LYS A 191 22.06 -2.88 -25.95
CA LYS A 191 22.60 -2.78 -27.32
C LYS A 191 22.92 -4.15 -27.93
N ALA A 192 23.60 -5.02 -27.19
CA ALA A 192 23.98 -6.35 -27.67
C ALA A 192 22.78 -7.29 -27.85
N PRO A 193 21.85 -7.43 -26.87
CA PRO A 193 20.65 -8.22 -27.09
C PRO A 193 19.75 -7.68 -28.20
N MET A 194 19.69 -6.35 -28.40
CA MET A 194 18.97 -5.73 -29.50
C MET A 194 19.57 -6.08 -30.86
N LYS A 195 20.90 -6.09 -30.94
CA LYS A 195 21.61 -6.50 -32.19
C LYS A 195 21.26 -7.95 -32.52
N MET A 196 21.34 -8.85 -31.53
CA MET A 196 21.03 -10.27 -31.74
C MET A 196 19.59 -10.48 -32.23
N LEU A 197 18.61 -9.77 -31.66
CA LEU A 197 17.21 -9.84 -32.10
C LEU A 197 17.04 -9.35 -33.56
N LYS A 198 17.70 -8.25 -33.94
CA LYS A 198 17.65 -7.74 -35.32
C LYS A 198 18.31 -8.67 -36.33
N GLU A 199 19.22 -9.51 -35.89
CA GLU A 199 19.86 -10.56 -36.67
C GLU A 199 19.09 -11.88 -36.69
N GLY A 200 17.83 -11.87 -36.27
CA GLY A 200 16.94 -13.03 -36.26
C GLY A 200 17.18 -14.01 -35.10
N GLY A 201 17.75 -13.56 -33.99
CA GLY A 201 17.96 -14.39 -32.81
C GLY A 201 16.76 -14.44 -31.84
N ALA A 202 16.76 -15.40 -30.93
CA ALA A 202 15.77 -15.50 -29.83
C ALA A 202 16.38 -15.07 -28.49
N LEU A 203 15.63 -14.30 -27.69
CA LEU A 203 16.09 -13.74 -26.42
C LEU A 203 15.12 -14.03 -25.28
N GLY A 204 15.58 -14.77 -24.26
CA GLY A 204 14.85 -15.02 -23.02
C GLY A 204 14.97 -13.87 -22.04
N VAL A 205 13.84 -13.43 -21.47
CA VAL A 205 13.76 -12.39 -20.43
C VAL A 205 12.81 -12.85 -19.32
N LEU A 206 13.33 -13.08 -18.13
CA LEU A 206 12.51 -13.36 -16.94
C LEU A 206 11.75 -12.10 -16.53
N SER A 207 10.40 -12.16 -16.47
CA SER A 207 9.55 -10.97 -16.50
C SER A 207 8.49 -10.90 -15.40
N ASP A 208 8.33 -11.94 -14.59
CA ASP A 208 7.25 -12.09 -13.59
C ASP A 208 7.60 -11.58 -12.19
N GLN A 209 8.78 -11.00 -11.98
CA GLN A 209 9.18 -10.46 -10.68
C GLN A 209 8.96 -8.95 -10.59
N PHE A 210 8.88 -8.44 -9.34
CA PHE A 210 8.74 -7.01 -9.04
C PHE A 210 10.01 -6.22 -9.42
N VAL A 211 9.82 -5.09 -10.08
CA VAL A 211 10.90 -4.15 -10.45
C VAL A 211 10.52 -2.74 -9.99
N TRP A 212 11.37 -2.11 -9.18
CA TRP A 212 11.13 -0.75 -8.65
C TRP A 212 11.05 0.32 -9.74
N GLU A 213 11.93 0.26 -10.71
CA GLU A 213 12.06 1.22 -11.82
C GLU A 213 11.23 0.81 -13.05
N GLY A 214 10.38 -0.21 -12.86
CA GLY A 214 9.49 -0.70 -13.91
C GLY A 214 8.27 0.18 -14.15
N VAL A 215 7.45 -0.21 -15.10
CA VAL A 215 6.12 0.37 -15.27
C VAL A 215 5.14 -0.28 -14.28
N TYR A 216 4.25 0.54 -13.71
CA TYR A 216 3.26 0.06 -12.75
C TYR A 216 1.98 -0.30 -13.47
N VAL A 217 1.82 -1.57 -13.78
CA VAL A 217 0.72 -2.14 -14.57
C VAL A 217 0.16 -3.39 -13.89
N PRO A 218 -1.07 -3.82 -14.23
CA PRO A 218 -1.69 -4.98 -13.61
C PRO A 218 -0.95 -6.28 -13.96
N PHE A 219 -0.87 -7.14 -12.93
CA PHE A 219 -0.53 -8.56 -13.04
C PHE A 219 -1.55 -9.32 -12.18
N PHE A 220 -2.32 -10.21 -12.77
CA PHE A 220 -3.52 -10.83 -12.18
C PHE A 220 -4.51 -9.79 -11.63
N GLY A 221 -4.69 -8.70 -12.38
CA GLY A 221 -5.59 -7.60 -12.05
C GLY A 221 -5.09 -6.65 -10.96
N LYS A 222 -3.94 -6.90 -10.31
CA LYS A 222 -3.39 -6.04 -9.26
C LYS A 222 -2.15 -5.29 -9.76
N VAL A 223 -2.17 -3.96 -9.66
CA VAL A 223 -1.08 -3.09 -10.14
C VAL A 223 0.21 -3.33 -9.35
N THR A 224 1.32 -3.50 -10.09
CA THR A 224 2.64 -3.76 -9.53
C THR A 224 3.75 -3.36 -10.50
N GLY A 225 4.94 -3.04 -9.96
CA GLY A 225 6.12 -2.71 -10.77
C GLY A 225 6.55 -3.90 -11.63
N THR A 226 6.52 -3.73 -12.94
CA THR A 226 6.82 -4.76 -13.95
C THR A 226 7.91 -4.27 -14.89
N THR A 227 8.83 -5.15 -15.25
CA THR A 227 9.86 -4.81 -16.24
C THR A 227 9.24 -4.56 -17.61
N PRO A 228 9.45 -3.39 -18.23
CA PRO A 228 8.98 -3.14 -19.58
C PRO A 228 9.94 -3.71 -20.64
N LEU A 229 11.01 -4.39 -20.22
CA LEU A 229 12.12 -4.78 -21.10
C LEU A 229 11.69 -5.70 -22.25
N PRO A 230 10.86 -6.74 -22.07
CA PRO A 230 10.39 -7.55 -23.19
C PRO A 230 9.64 -6.74 -24.24
N ALA A 231 8.68 -5.93 -23.81
CA ALA A 231 7.89 -5.07 -24.69
C ALA A 231 8.77 -4.05 -25.45
N LEU A 232 9.72 -3.43 -24.74
CA LEU A 232 10.68 -2.48 -25.32
C LEU A 232 11.55 -3.13 -26.39
N LEU A 233 12.11 -4.31 -26.11
CA LEU A 233 12.98 -5.05 -27.02
C LEU A 233 12.21 -5.49 -28.28
N ARG A 234 11.02 -6.09 -28.08
CA ARG A 234 10.13 -6.45 -29.19
C ARG A 234 9.86 -5.26 -30.11
N LYS A 235 9.40 -4.17 -29.56
CA LYS A 235 9.01 -2.97 -30.32
C LYS A 235 10.18 -2.35 -31.10
N ARG A 236 11.36 -2.25 -30.47
CA ARG A 236 12.54 -1.64 -31.07
C ARG A 236 13.25 -2.54 -32.10
N ALA A 237 13.15 -3.86 -31.94
CA ALA A 237 13.74 -4.82 -32.85
C ALA A 237 12.79 -5.20 -33.99
N GLY A 238 11.49 -4.93 -33.89
CA GLY A 238 10.48 -5.48 -34.82
C GLY A 238 10.34 -7.00 -34.67
N ALA A 239 10.57 -7.52 -33.45
CA ALA A 239 10.58 -8.95 -33.17
C ALA A 239 9.18 -9.47 -32.83
N ASP A 240 8.97 -10.78 -33.00
CA ASP A 240 7.81 -11.49 -32.48
C ASP A 240 7.97 -11.75 -30.97
N MET A 241 6.91 -12.22 -30.30
CA MET A 241 6.97 -12.51 -28.87
C MET A 241 6.13 -13.72 -28.49
N VAL A 242 6.75 -14.58 -27.65
CA VAL A 242 6.05 -15.66 -26.95
C VAL A 242 6.20 -15.49 -25.44
N ALA A 243 5.16 -15.86 -24.69
CA ALA A 243 5.25 -16.08 -23.24
C ALA A 243 5.60 -17.55 -22.98
N ILE A 244 6.42 -17.80 -21.96
CA ILE A 244 6.90 -19.12 -21.61
C ILE A 244 6.75 -19.37 -20.12
N ALA A 245 6.15 -20.51 -19.74
CA ALA A 245 6.17 -21.04 -18.40
C ALA A 245 6.56 -22.52 -18.44
N VAL A 246 7.22 -22.96 -17.39
CA VAL A 246 7.59 -24.38 -17.22
C VAL A 246 6.77 -24.97 -16.11
N ARG A 247 6.04 -26.03 -16.37
CA ARG A 247 5.21 -26.74 -15.38
C ARG A 247 5.75 -28.13 -15.06
N THR A 248 5.54 -28.56 -13.83
CA THR A 248 5.86 -29.92 -13.41
C THR A 248 4.78 -30.88 -13.91
N ASP A 249 5.16 -31.81 -14.75
CA ASP A 249 4.31 -32.89 -15.26
C ASP A 249 4.32 -34.10 -14.33
N ALA A 250 5.51 -34.59 -14.01
CA ALA A 250 5.73 -35.72 -13.11
C ALA A 250 6.97 -35.48 -12.22
N PRO A 251 7.18 -36.24 -11.17
CA PRO A 251 8.39 -36.15 -10.34
C PRO A 251 9.67 -36.24 -11.16
N GLY A 252 10.38 -35.11 -11.31
CA GLY A 252 11.62 -34.98 -12.10
C GLY A 252 11.42 -34.85 -13.60
N HIS A 253 10.19 -34.51 -14.03
CA HIS A 253 9.85 -34.23 -15.42
C HIS A 253 9.01 -32.96 -15.55
N TRP A 254 9.31 -32.14 -16.55
CA TRP A 254 8.69 -30.84 -16.80
C TRP A 254 8.26 -30.68 -18.25
N ILE A 255 7.25 -29.83 -18.44
CA ILE A 255 6.83 -29.39 -19.76
C ILE A 255 7.11 -27.88 -19.86
N ALA A 256 7.88 -27.47 -20.86
CA ALA A 256 8.08 -26.09 -21.26
C ALA A 256 7.13 -25.76 -22.40
N ASP A 257 6.12 -24.94 -22.14
CA ASP A 257 5.20 -24.47 -23.17
C ASP A 257 5.75 -23.16 -23.78
N MET A 258 6.05 -23.22 -25.07
CA MET A 258 6.60 -22.12 -25.86
C MET A 258 5.65 -21.67 -26.98
N GLY A 259 4.41 -22.15 -26.99
CA GLY A 259 3.42 -21.88 -28.03
C GLY A 259 2.55 -20.66 -27.79
N ASN A 260 2.65 -19.99 -26.65
CA ASN A 260 1.77 -18.89 -26.30
C ASN A 260 2.28 -17.58 -26.91
N VAL A 261 1.82 -17.26 -28.12
CA VAL A 261 2.10 -15.98 -28.80
C VAL A 261 1.39 -14.85 -28.03
N VAL A 262 2.12 -13.79 -27.73
CA VAL A 262 1.55 -12.61 -27.06
C VAL A 262 0.82 -11.75 -28.09
N ASP A 263 -0.50 -11.58 -27.86
CA ASP A 263 -1.35 -10.72 -28.67
C ASP A 263 -1.28 -9.26 -28.18
N PHE A 264 -0.92 -8.35 -29.07
CA PHE A 264 -0.83 -6.92 -28.79
C PHE A 264 -2.01 -6.10 -29.33
N SER A 265 -3.05 -6.75 -29.87
CA SER A 265 -4.22 -6.06 -30.40
C SER A 265 -4.98 -5.21 -29.37
N GLY A 266 -4.89 -5.59 -28.09
CA GLY A 266 -5.47 -4.84 -26.96
C GLY A 266 -4.60 -3.70 -26.42
N SER A 267 -3.38 -3.49 -26.97
CA SER A 267 -2.47 -2.43 -26.53
C SER A 267 -2.84 -1.08 -27.17
N ASP A 268 -2.74 0.00 -26.39
CA ASP A 268 -2.78 1.38 -26.92
C ASP A 268 -1.50 1.81 -27.64
N GLY A 269 -0.55 0.91 -27.81
CA GLY A 269 0.76 1.15 -28.38
C GLY A 269 1.74 1.86 -27.45
N SER A 270 1.34 2.20 -26.21
CA SER A 270 2.28 2.69 -25.19
C SER A 270 3.14 1.56 -24.64
N LEU A 271 4.25 1.91 -23.99
CA LEU A 271 5.10 0.91 -23.33
C LEU A 271 4.36 0.24 -22.15
N ALA A 272 3.46 0.96 -21.49
CA ALA A 272 2.61 0.43 -20.43
C ALA A 272 1.57 -0.56 -21.00
N GLY A 273 0.87 -0.18 -22.07
CA GLY A 273 -0.09 -1.06 -22.76
C GLY A 273 0.57 -2.33 -23.28
N ASP A 274 1.70 -2.21 -23.96
CA ASP A 274 2.46 -3.37 -24.44
C ASP A 274 2.90 -4.28 -23.27
N THR A 275 3.29 -3.72 -22.11
CA THR A 275 3.69 -4.49 -20.93
C THR A 275 2.49 -5.21 -20.29
N ILE A 276 1.29 -4.64 -20.36
CA ILE A 276 0.05 -5.30 -19.93
C ILE A 276 -0.19 -6.57 -20.77
N GLU A 277 -0.03 -6.50 -22.08
CA GLU A 277 -0.21 -7.67 -22.95
C GLU A 277 0.82 -8.76 -22.67
N VAL A 278 2.09 -8.38 -22.41
CA VAL A 278 3.11 -9.34 -21.94
C VAL A 278 2.67 -10.04 -20.63
N ASN A 279 2.14 -9.28 -19.68
CA ASN A 279 1.62 -9.84 -18.43
C ASN A 279 0.46 -10.81 -18.69
N ARG A 280 -0.50 -10.46 -19.57
CA ARG A 280 -1.63 -11.33 -19.93
C ARG A 280 -1.17 -12.66 -20.53
N GLY A 281 -0.16 -12.61 -21.43
CA GLY A 281 0.44 -13.81 -21.98
C GLY A 281 1.05 -14.73 -20.91
N LEU A 282 1.77 -14.14 -19.92
CA LEU A 282 2.31 -14.90 -18.78
C LEU A 282 1.21 -15.42 -17.86
N GLU A 283 0.18 -14.62 -17.57
CA GLU A 283 -0.95 -15.02 -16.71
C GLU A 283 -1.68 -16.23 -17.26
N THR A 284 -1.88 -16.33 -18.58
CA THR A 284 -2.51 -17.47 -19.24
C THR A 284 -1.78 -18.76 -18.88
N LEU A 285 -0.48 -18.82 -19.04
CA LEU A 285 0.32 -19.99 -18.74
C LEU A 285 0.46 -20.26 -17.24
N ILE A 286 0.57 -19.22 -16.43
CA ILE A 286 0.66 -19.34 -14.97
C ILE A 286 -0.62 -19.93 -14.39
N ARG A 287 -1.81 -19.58 -14.93
CA ARG A 287 -3.09 -20.16 -14.46
C ARG A 287 -3.13 -21.68 -14.58
N GLU A 288 -2.46 -22.25 -15.57
CA GLU A 288 -2.38 -23.71 -15.74
C GLU A 288 -1.45 -24.38 -14.73
N SER A 289 -0.51 -23.64 -14.16
CA SER A 289 0.55 -24.16 -13.29
C SER A 289 0.88 -23.30 -12.08
N VAL A 290 -0.13 -22.68 -11.46
CA VAL A 290 0.01 -21.70 -10.38
C VAL A 290 0.95 -22.16 -9.26
N LEU A 291 0.91 -23.46 -8.90
CA LEU A 291 1.72 -23.99 -7.81
C LEU A 291 3.19 -24.24 -8.17
N ASP A 292 3.55 -24.14 -9.45
CA ASP A 292 4.96 -24.27 -9.89
C ASP A 292 5.70 -22.92 -9.92
N VAL A 293 4.97 -21.79 -9.79
CA VAL A 293 5.55 -20.45 -9.81
C VAL A 293 6.27 -20.13 -8.50
N PHE A 294 7.36 -19.36 -8.59
CA PHE A 294 8.18 -18.94 -7.44
C PHE A 294 7.48 -17.85 -6.60
N TRP A 295 6.38 -18.21 -5.93
CA TRP A 295 5.61 -17.26 -5.11
C TRP A 295 6.29 -16.84 -3.81
N MET A 296 7.45 -17.36 -3.46
CA MET A 296 8.27 -16.87 -2.34
C MET A 296 8.85 -15.47 -2.62
N HIS A 297 8.78 -14.99 -3.86
CA HIS A 297 9.10 -13.61 -4.23
C HIS A 297 7.93 -12.67 -3.95
N HIS A 298 8.23 -11.47 -3.45
CA HIS A 298 7.26 -10.40 -3.24
C HIS A 298 6.86 -9.75 -4.58
N ARG A 299 5.93 -10.36 -5.33
CA ARG A 299 5.51 -9.83 -6.64
C ARG A 299 4.73 -8.51 -6.52
N TRP A 300 3.84 -8.41 -5.55
CA TRP A 300 3.07 -7.19 -5.26
C TRP A 300 3.62 -6.49 -4.02
N LYS A 301 4.85 -6.02 -4.13
CA LYS A 301 5.52 -5.30 -3.06
C LYS A 301 4.89 -3.92 -2.92
N SER A 302 4.57 -3.54 -1.68
CA SER A 302 4.12 -2.18 -1.40
C SER A 302 5.23 -1.19 -1.67
N VAL A 303 4.90 -0.13 -2.41
CA VAL A 303 5.85 0.93 -2.74
C VAL A 303 5.92 1.96 -1.64
N ASP A 304 7.12 2.44 -1.35
CA ASP A 304 7.38 3.39 -0.28
C ASP A 304 6.86 4.79 -0.61
N ARG A 305 6.86 5.11 -1.88
CA ARG A 305 6.34 6.35 -2.41
C ARG A 305 5.29 6.00 -3.46
N PHE A 306 4.14 6.59 -3.33
CA PHE A 306 3.16 6.59 -4.39
C PHE A 306 3.67 7.54 -5.48
N ALA A 307 4.57 7.05 -6.34
CA ALA A 307 4.95 7.81 -7.51
C ALA A 307 3.67 8.13 -8.29
N PRO A 308 3.41 9.39 -8.63
CA PRO A 308 2.31 9.67 -9.52
C PRO A 308 2.58 8.91 -10.82
N GLN A 309 1.63 8.05 -11.18
CA GLN A 309 1.65 7.42 -12.49
C GLN A 309 1.60 8.55 -13.53
N ASP A 310 2.35 8.42 -14.62
CA ASP A 310 2.20 9.37 -15.70
C ASP A 310 0.72 9.38 -16.16
N LYS A 311 0.25 10.52 -16.64
CA LYS A 311 -1.17 10.72 -16.94
C LYS A 311 -1.73 9.69 -17.95
N LYS A 312 -0.90 9.21 -18.87
CA LYS A 312 -1.32 8.23 -19.88
C LYS A 312 -1.54 6.86 -19.24
N THR A 313 -0.58 6.41 -18.43
CA THR A 313 -0.72 5.15 -17.68
C THR A 313 -1.91 5.21 -16.71
N ALA A 314 -2.13 6.34 -16.01
CA ALA A 314 -3.29 6.50 -15.14
C ALA A 314 -4.61 6.37 -15.92
N ALA A 315 -4.75 7.07 -17.04
CA ALA A 315 -5.95 7.00 -17.90
C ALA A 315 -6.19 5.60 -18.46
N LEU A 316 -5.11 4.87 -18.80
CA LEU A 316 -5.21 3.47 -19.24
C LEU A 316 -5.77 2.57 -18.13
N LEU A 317 -5.29 2.74 -16.90
CA LEU A 317 -5.68 1.94 -15.75
C LEU A 317 -7.11 2.24 -15.25
N GLU A 318 -7.58 3.48 -15.36
CA GLU A 318 -8.95 3.88 -14.97
C GLU A 318 -10.03 3.12 -15.72
N ASN A 319 -9.74 2.65 -16.95
CA ASN A 319 -10.66 1.88 -17.77
C ASN A 319 -10.55 0.35 -17.57
N MET A 320 -9.76 -0.11 -16.60
CA MET A 320 -9.53 -1.53 -16.34
C MET A 320 -10.20 -1.98 -15.03
N GLU A 321 -10.67 -3.22 -15.00
CA GLU A 321 -11.08 -3.85 -13.75
C GLU A 321 -9.84 -4.23 -12.93
N LEU A 322 -9.60 -3.48 -11.84
CA LEU A 322 -8.41 -3.63 -11.01
C LEU A 322 -8.76 -4.19 -9.63
N LYS A 323 -7.92 -5.08 -9.14
CA LYS A 323 -7.92 -5.46 -7.73
C LYS A 323 -7.35 -4.31 -6.89
N PRO A 324 -8.02 -3.93 -5.77
CA PRO A 324 -7.65 -2.73 -5.05
C PRO A 324 -6.28 -2.81 -4.37
N TYR A 325 -5.59 -1.68 -4.31
CA TYR A 325 -4.50 -1.44 -3.36
C TYR A 325 -5.12 -1.02 -2.03
N ARG A 326 -5.08 -1.91 -1.03
CA ARG A 326 -5.84 -1.78 0.23
C ARG A 326 -5.00 -1.19 1.34
N ILE A 327 -5.40 -0.01 1.81
CA ILE A 327 -4.83 0.64 3.00
C ILE A 327 -5.81 0.53 4.15
N LEU A 328 -5.29 0.28 5.35
CA LEU A 328 -6.05 0.28 6.59
C LEU A 328 -5.48 1.36 7.52
N VAL A 329 -6.28 2.38 7.81
CA VAL A 329 -5.90 3.55 8.62
C VAL A 329 -6.50 3.42 10.00
N ALA A 330 -5.68 3.30 11.04
CA ALA A 330 -6.10 3.40 12.42
C ALA A 330 -6.10 4.89 12.83
N VAL A 331 -7.29 5.45 13.00
CA VAL A 331 -7.45 6.86 13.38
C VAL A 331 -7.41 7.04 14.89
N PRO A 332 -7.09 8.24 15.40
CA PRO A 332 -7.12 8.53 16.84
C PRO A 332 -8.48 8.26 17.51
N GLY A 333 -8.46 7.84 18.76
CA GLY A 333 -9.66 7.56 19.53
C GLY A 333 -10.48 8.80 19.85
N ALA A 334 -9.87 9.98 20.00
CA ALA A 334 -10.57 11.24 20.20
C ALA A 334 -11.13 11.76 18.87
N LEU A 335 -12.41 12.13 18.85
CA LEU A 335 -13.12 12.46 17.63
C LEU A 335 -12.56 13.71 16.91
N ASP A 336 -12.22 14.76 17.63
CA ASP A 336 -11.61 15.97 17.09
C ASP A 336 -10.26 15.69 16.42
N GLU A 337 -9.45 14.80 17.00
CA GLU A 337 -8.18 14.37 16.40
C GLU A 337 -8.41 13.42 15.21
N ALA A 338 -9.40 12.55 15.28
CA ALA A 338 -9.78 11.66 14.21
C ALA A 338 -10.23 12.44 12.97
N LEU A 339 -11.06 13.46 13.12
CA LEU A 339 -11.49 14.33 12.03
C LEU A 339 -10.33 15.12 11.41
N ALA A 340 -9.28 15.43 12.17
CA ALA A 340 -8.07 16.07 11.64
C ALA A 340 -7.29 15.16 10.67
N THR A 341 -7.58 13.86 10.61
CA THR A 341 -6.97 12.92 9.65
C THR A 341 -7.63 12.92 8.28
N VAL A 342 -8.84 13.48 8.13
CA VAL A 342 -9.61 13.46 6.88
C VAL A 342 -8.82 14.00 5.68
N PRO A 343 -8.07 15.11 5.77
CA PRO A 343 -7.25 15.57 4.64
C PRO A 343 -6.20 14.54 4.18
N LEU A 344 -5.58 13.79 5.10
CA LEU A 344 -4.67 12.69 4.75
C LEU A 344 -5.43 11.56 4.03
N ILE A 345 -6.59 11.17 4.52
CA ILE A 345 -7.43 10.11 3.92
C ILE A 345 -7.83 10.49 2.49
N ARG A 346 -8.26 11.72 2.28
CA ARG A 346 -8.57 12.27 0.95
C ARG A 346 -7.34 12.26 0.02
N ALA A 347 -6.19 12.69 0.52
CA ALA A 347 -4.95 12.66 -0.24
C ALA A 347 -4.55 11.23 -0.63
N LEU A 348 -4.67 10.26 0.27
CA LEU A 348 -4.43 8.84 0.00
C LEU A 348 -5.34 8.33 -1.12
N LYS A 349 -6.64 8.63 -1.08
CA LYS A 349 -7.60 8.17 -2.09
C LYS A 349 -7.29 8.68 -3.50
N THR A 350 -6.77 9.90 -3.62
CA THR A 350 -6.54 10.55 -4.93
C THR A 350 -5.25 10.13 -5.63
N VAL A 351 -4.36 9.37 -4.97
CA VAL A 351 -3.02 9.11 -5.50
C VAL A 351 -2.98 7.96 -6.51
N ARG A 352 -3.95 7.03 -6.43
CA ARG A 352 -4.04 5.86 -7.32
C ARG A 352 -5.51 5.56 -7.63
N CYS A 353 -5.81 5.19 -8.87
CA CYS A 353 -7.18 4.81 -9.28
C CYS A 353 -7.67 3.53 -8.57
N ASP A 354 -6.76 2.59 -8.24
CA ASP A 354 -7.06 1.34 -7.54
C ASP A 354 -7.00 1.46 -6.00
N MET A 355 -6.92 2.68 -5.42
CA MET A 355 -6.81 2.87 -3.98
C MET A 355 -8.13 2.56 -3.26
N GLN A 356 -8.07 1.66 -2.27
CA GLN A 356 -9.13 1.38 -1.31
C GLN A 356 -8.66 1.80 0.09
N VAL A 357 -9.29 2.83 0.65
CA VAL A 357 -8.98 3.31 2.00
C VAL A 357 -10.03 2.75 2.97
N ASN A 358 -9.56 2.08 4.01
CA ASN A 358 -10.38 1.52 5.07
C ASN A 358 -9.96 2.14 6.40
N VAL A 359 -10.90 2.31 7.32
CA VAL A 359 -10.65 2.98 8.61
C VAL A 359 -10.93 2.03 9.77
N ILE A 360 -10.04 2.03 10.76
CA ILE A 360 -10.27 1.46 12.09
C ILE A 360 -10.56 2.63 13.03
N CYS A 361 -11.67 2.58 13.75
CA CYS A 361 -12.07 3.61 14.70
C CYS A 361 -12.88 3.02 15.87
N PRO A 362 -13.06 3.75 16.99
CA PRO A 362 -14.04 3.41 18.01
C PRO A 362 -15.45 3.26 17.41
N SER A 363 -16.25 2.33 17.94
CA SER A 363 -17.61 2.08 17.43
C SER A 363 -18.48 3.33 17.42
N ALA A 364 -18.31 4.22 18.39
CA ALA A 364 -19.03 5.50 18.46
C ALA A 364 -18.73 6.45 17.29
N GLN A 365 -17.64 6.26 16.57
CA GLN A 365 -17.27 7.09 15.40
C GLN A 365 -17.68 6.48 14.06
N MET A 366 -18.13 5.22 14.02
CA MET A 366 -18.39 4.52 12.76
C MET A 366 -19.40 5.24 11.88
N GLY A 367 -20.44 5.82 12.46
CA GLY A 367 -21.46 6.58 11.72
C GLY A 367 -20.86 7.73 10.93
N ILE A 368 -19.91 8.46 11.51
CA ILE A 368 -19.21 9.57 10.84
C ILE A 368 -18.36 9.05 9.66
N TRP A 369 -17.54 8.04 9.89
CA TRP A 369 -16.63 7.51 8.87
C TRP A 369 -17.36 6.92 7.67
N LYS A 370 -18.57 6.38 7.86
CA LYS A 370 -19.47 5.95 6.78
C LYS A 370 -19.95 7.10 5.90
N THR A 371 -19.89 8.35 6.37
CA THR A 371 -20.24 9.54 5.57
C THR A 371 -19.07 10.11 4.78
N VAL A 372 -17.83 9.60 4.97
CA VAL A 372 -16.63 10.03 4.24
C VAL A 372 -16.54 9.25 2.93
N PRO A 373 -16.76 9.88 1.76
CA PRO A 373 -16.86 9.15 0.48
C PRO A 373 -15.58 8.38 0.09
N GLU A 374 -14.45 8.82 0.60
CA GLU A 374 -13.15 8.22 0.33
C GLU A 374 -12.92 6.91 1.10
N VAL A 375 -13.72 6.63 2.13
CA VAL A 375 -13.61 5.43 2.98
C VAL A 375 -14.51 4.32 2.43
N THR A 376 -13.93 3.14 2.22
CA THR A 376 -14.66 1.98 1.70
C THR A 376 -15.25 1.13 2.82
N HIS A 377 -14.42 0.73 3.80
CA HIS A 377 -14.88 -0.03 4.97
C HIS A 377 -14.49 0.68 6.25
N VAL A 378 -15.37 0.58 7.25
CA VAL A 378 -15.16 1.08 8.60
C VAL A 378 -15.20 -0.11 9.56
N LEU A 379 -14.09 -0.35 10.26
CA LEU A 379 -13.92 -1.45 11.19
C LEU A 379 -13.95 -0.94 12.63
N PRO A 380 -14.79 -1.52 13.51
CA PRO A 380 -14.86 -1.13 14.91
C PRO A 380 -13.64 -1.61 15.69
N HIS A 381 -13.21 -0.81 16.66
CA HIS A 381 -12.08 -1.10 17.54
C HIS A 381 -12.30 -0.60 18.96
N ASP A 382 -13.25 -1.19 19.67
CA ASP A 382 -13.40 -0.98 21.14
C ASP A 382 -12.64 -2.07 21.92
N SER A 383 -12.28 -3.18 21.23
CA SER A 383 -11.45 -4.25 21.75
C SER A 383 -10.70 -4.97 20.62
N LEU A 384 -9.56 -5.60 20.97
CA LEU A 384 -8.80 -6.44 20.00
C LEU A 384 -9.60 -7.64 19.50
N LYS A 385 -10.53 -8.17 20.29
CA LYS A 385 -11.40 -9.26 19.86
C LYS A 385 -12.31 -8.80 18.73
N GLN A 386 -13.00 -7.69 18.93
CA GLN A 386 -13.90 -7.09 17.94
C GLN A 386 -13.16 -6.74 16.63
N LEU A 387 -11.97 -6.13 16.74
CA LEU A 387 -11.15 -5.83 15.56
C LEU A 387 -10.78 -7.10 14.78
N ARG A 388 -10.36 -8.17 15.48
CA ARG A 388 -10.02 -9.43 14.83
C ARG A 388 -11.21 -10.08 14.12
N GLU A 389 -12.40 -10.03 14.73
CA GLU A 389 -13.64 -10.50 14.12
C GLU A 389 -13.97 -9.69 12.85
N ALA A 390 -13.85 -8.37 12.90
CA ALA A 390 -14.07 -7.49 11.74
C ALA A 390 -13.07 -7.74 10.60
N LEU A 391 -11.80 -8.00 10.92
CA LEU A 391 -10.75 -8.28 9.92
C LEU A 391 -10.97 -9.59 9.15
N VAL A 392 -11.69 -10.55 9.72
CA VAL A 392 -12.00 -11.84 9.07
C VAL A 392 -13.43 -11.92 8.54
N ALA A 393 -14.25 -10.91 8.77
CA ALA A 393 -15.59 -10.83 8.19
C ALA A 393 -15.51 -10.87 6.66
N ASP A 394 -16.41 -11.62 6.02
CA ASP A 394 -16.39 -11.87 4.58
C ASP A 394 -16.38 -10.58 3.76
N GLU A 395 -17.18 -9.61 4.15
CA GLU A 395 -17.28 -8.29 3.51
C GLU A 395 -15.92 -7.59 3.39
N PHE A 396 -15.09 -7.68 4.42
CA PHE A 396 -13.76 -7.05 4.42
C PHE A 396 -12.67 -7.98 3.88
N TYR A 397 -12.68 -9.25 4.33
CA TYR A 397 -11.62 -10.20 4.02
C TYR A 397 -11.56 -10.56 2.52
N ASN A 398 -12.71 -10.69 1.88
CA ASN A 398 -12.83 -11.17 0.50
C ASN A 398 -12.38 -10.14 -0.55
N ASP A 399 -12.21 -8.87 -0.18
CA ASP A 399 -11.59 -7.86 -1.05
C ASP A 399 -10.09 -8.12 -1.32
N GLY A 400 -9.50 -9.05 -0.58
CA GLY A 400 -8.11 -9.45 -0.76
C GLY A 400 -7.18 -9.02 0.38
N PRO A 401 -5.87 -9.27 0.24
CA PRO A 401 -4.91 -8.96 1.29
C PRO A 401 -4.66 -7.46 1.42
N LEU A 402 -4.42 -7.01 2.66
CA LEU A 402 -3.99 -5.65 2.94
C LEU A 402 -2.58 -5.36 2.38
N ASP A 403 -2.39 -4.18 1.83
CA ASP A 403 -1.10 -3.72 1.30
C ASP A 403 -0.33 -2.88 2.33
N MET A 404 -1.04 -2.01 3.07
CA MET A 404 -0.42 -1.07 3.99
C MET A 404 -1.30 -0.84 5.22
N GLY A 405 -0.66 -0.74 6.38
CA GLY A 405 -1.25 -0.23 7.62
C GLY A 405 -0.74 1.18 7.92
N VAL A 406 -1.64 2.10 8.24
CA VAL A 406 -1.32 3.49 8.65
C VAL A 406 -1.82 3.69 10.08
N MET A 407 -0.87 3.89 11.01
CA MET A 407 -1.15 3.99 12.44
C MET A 407 -1.00 5.46 12.88
N LEU A 408 -2.09 6.13 13.17
CA LEU A 408 -2.09 7.56 13.49
C LEU A 408 -2.14 7.86 15.00
N ASP A 409 -2.47 6.88 15.82
CA ASP A 409 -2.44 7.01 17.29
C ASP A 409 -1.27 6.29 17.97
N GLY A 410 -0.53 5.45 17.24
CA GLY A 410 0.64 4.73 17.77
C GLY A 410 0.28 3.52 18.65
N ASP A 411 -0.94 3.01 18.60
CA ASP A 411 -1.36 1.84 19.36
C ASP A 411 -0.64 0.56 18.90
N MET A 412 0.21 0.04 19.79
CA MET A 412 1.01 -1.17 19.51
C MET A 412 0.20 -2.46 19.55
N GLU A 413 -0.93 -2.49 20.24
CA GLU A 413 -1.78 -3.69 20.28
C GLU A 413 -2.54 -3.86 18.98
N THR A 414 -3.06 -2.77 18.44
CA THR A 414 -3.64 -2.73 17.08
C THR A 414 -2.62 -3.16 16.03
N LEU A 415 -1.38 -2.65 16.09
CA LEU A 415 -0.32 -3.07 15.18
C LEU A 415 -0.11 -4.59 15.22
N LYS A 416 0.01 -5.18 16.41
CA LYS A 416 0.19 -6.63 16.58
C LYS A 416 -1.02 -7.43 16.07
N ALA A 417 -2.22 -6.91 16.23
CA ALA A 417 -3.44 -7.53 15.72
C ALA A 417 -3.48 -7.56 14.20
N LEU A 418 -2.92 -6.56 13.52
CA LEU A 418 -2.89 -6.46 12.05
C LEU A 418 -1.81 -7.33 11.39
N GLU A 419 -0.72 -7.64 12.09
CA GLU A 419 0.40 -8.42 11.52
C GLU A 419 -0.01 -9.74 10.83
N PRO A 420 -0.90 -10.57 11.40
CA PRO A 420 -1.32 -11.82 10.78
C PRO A 420 -2.09 -11.64 9.45
N TYR A 421 -2.68 -10.47 9.23
CA TYR A 421 -3.47 -10.16 8.03
C TYR A 421 -2.63 -9.57 6.89
N GLY A 422 -1.32 -9.43 7.12
CA GLY A 422 -0.30 -9.25 6.12
C GLY A 422 -0.18 -7.88 5.48
N PRO A 423 -0.35 -6.74 6.20
CA PRO A 423 0.14 -5.50 5.63
C PRO A 423 1.65 -5.62 5.40
N MET A 424 2.06 -5.34 4.17
CA MET A 424 3.46 -5.47 3.76
C MET A 424 4.32 -4.35 4.31
N MET A 425 3.69 -3.27 4.72
CA MET A 425 4.34 -2.06 5.21
C MET A 425 3.44 -1.38 6.25
N PHE A 426 4.09 -0.84 7.28
CA PHE A 426 3.45 0.06 8.23
C PHE A 426 4.03 1.46 8.12
N SER A 427 3.16 2.44 8.26
CA SER A 427 3.50 3.86 8.34
C SER A 427 2.75 4.48 9.52
N GLY A 428 3.27 5.55 10.11
CA GLY A 428 2.55 6.17 11.21
C GLY A 428 3.36 7.22 11.98
N LEU A 429 2.77 7.67 13.09
CA LEU A 429 3.41 8.59 14.00
C LEU A 429 4.33 7.81 14.95
N ASP A 430 5.53 8.34 15.20
CA ASP A 430 6.51 7.77 16.14
C ASP A 430 6.18 8.24 17.57
N THR A 431 5.03 7.82 18.08
CA THR A 431 4.54 8.18 19.41
C THR A 431 4.94 7.19 20.50
N HIS A 432 5.43 6.00 20.09
CA HIS A 432 5.79 4.92 21.02
C HIS A 432 7.16 4.31 20.71
N PRO A 433 7.99 3.96 21.73
CA PRO A 433 9.33 3.38 21.51
C PRO A 433 9.35 2.05 20.72
N GLY A 434 8.23 1.33 20.68
CA GLY A 434 8.09 0.03 20.01
C GLY A 434 7.92 0.06 18.50
N VAL A 435 7.78 1.22 17.87
CA VAL A 435 7.44 1.37 16.43
C VAL A 435 8.59 1.12 15.45
N ARG A 436 9.59 0.30 15.78
CA ARG A 436 10.69 -0.09 14.87
C ARG A 436 10.20 -0.74 13.56
N LYS A 437 8.98 -1.28 13.55
CA LYS A 437 8.33 -1.89 12.38
C LYS A 437 7.81 -0.88 11.36
N TYR A 438 7.63 0.38 11.76
CA TYR A 438 7.19 1.42 10.84
C TYR A 438 8.33 1.77 9.89
N LYS A 439 8.09 1.59 8.60
CA LYS A 439 9.05 1.97 7.57
C LYS A 439 9.12 3.48 7.39
N PHE A 440 7.97 4.15 7.46
CA PHE A 440 7.84 5.59 7.42
C PHE A 440 7.26 6.08 8.74
N ARG A 441 8.03 6.94 9.41
CA ARG A 441 7.67 7.50 10.71
C ARG A 441 7.78 9.00 10.68
N VAL A 442 6.75 9.68 11.11
CA VAL A 442 6.84 11.07 11.51
C VAL A 442 7.07 11.07 13.02
N LYS A 443 8.19 11.63 13.45
CA LYS A 443 8.40 11.91 14.87
C LYS A 443 7.31 12.89 15.27
N ALA A 444 6.44 12.49 16.20
CA ALA A 444 5.53 13.44 16.81
C ALA A 444 6.36 14.62 17.31
N PRO A 445 6.09 15.85 16.89
CA PRO A 445 6.80 16.99 17.44
C PRO A 445 6.58 16.91 18.93
N VAL A 446 7.66 16.75 19.66
CA VAL A 446 7.63 16.94 21.09
C VAL A 446 7.03 18.33 21.26
N LEU A 447 5.93 18.48 22.02
CA LEU A 447 5.25 19.76 22.28
C LEU A 447 6.20 20.87 22.81
N ARG A 448 7.48 20.57 22.92
CA ARG A 448 8.58 21.43 23.36
C ARG A 448 9.31 22.17 22.22
N ALA A 449 9.04 21.84 20.96
CA ALA A 449 9.61 22.58 19.83
C ALA A 449 8.63 23.68 19.43
N ALA A 450 8.98 24.93 19.66
CA ALA A 450 8.21 26.07 19.17
C ALA A 450 8.43 26.31 17.66
N PRO A 451 7.41 26.71 16.90
CA PRO A 451 6.00 26.81 17.29
C PRO A 451 5.29 25.44 17.22
N PRO A 452 4.28 25.21 18.08
CA PRO A 452 3.51 23.98 18.04
C PRO A 452 2.78 23.85 16.68
N ALA A 453 2.97 22.73 16.00
CA ALA A 453 2.31 22.47 14.72
C ALA A 453 0.87 22.01 14.93
N HIS A 454 -0.02 22.49 14.07
CA HIS A 454 -1.40 22.00 14.02
C HIS A 454 -1.46 20.49 13.76
N ARG A 455 -2.37 19.76 14.42
CA ARG A 455 -2.52 18.30 14.28
C ARG A 455 -2.64 17.85 12.82
N VAL A 456 -3.39 18.57 11.99
CA VAL A 456 -3.52 18.27 10.56
C VAL A 456 -2.16 18.25 9.86
N GLN A 457 -1.26 19.18 10.17
CA GLN A 457 0.07 19.24 9.56
C GLN A 457 0.90 18.00 9.89
N LEU A 458 0.76 17.46 11.09
CA LEU A 458 1.43 16.23 11.51
C LEU A 458 1.02 15.05 10.63
N TYR A 459 -0.29 14.89 10.38
CA TYR A 459 -0.81 13.83 9.51
C TYR A 459 -0.42 14.07 8.04
N LEU A 460 -0.46 15.30 7.57
CA LEU A 460 -0.07 15.65 6.20
C LEU A 460 1.43 15.46 5.95
N GLN A 461 2.30 15.67 6.96
CA GLN A 461 3.73 15.32 6.85
C GLN A 461 3.92 13.83 6.54
N LEU A 462 3.14 12.95 7.17
CA LEU A 462 3.17 11.53 6.85
C LEU A 462 2.80 11.28 5.38
N GLY A 463 1.76 11.96 4.89
CA GLY A 463 1.40 11.94 3.47
C GLY A 463 2.55 12.40 2.56
N GLY A 464 3.22 13.50 2.91
CA GLY A 464 4.38 14.02 2.18
C GLY A 464 5.53 13.01 2.08
N LEU A 465 5.79 12.22 3.12
CA LEU A 465 6.78 11.13 3.09
C LEU A 465 6.44 10.05 2.04
N HIS A 466 5.17 9.86 1.76
CA HIS A 466 4.67 8.97 0.72
C HIS A 466 4.57 9.64 -0.66
N GLY A 467 4.99 10.91 -0.79
CA GLY A 467 4.95 11.65 -2.05
C GLY A 467 3.57 12.15 -2.44
N LEU A 468 2.62 12.28 -1.47
CA LEU A 468 1.30 12.85 -1.73
C LEU A 468 1.38 14.36 -1.93
N ASP A 469 0.54 14.89 -2.81
CA ASP A 469 0.29 16.33 -2.89
C ASP A 469 -0.70 16.74 -1.81
N VAL A 470 -0.16 17.12 -0.65
CA VAL A 470 -0.93 17.48 0.56
C VAL A 470 -1.31 18.95 0.63
N GLY A 471 -0.90 19.76 -0.34
CA GLY A 471 -1.20 21.18 -0.40
C GLY A 471 -2.51 21.55 -1.09
N LYS A 472 -3.25 20.59 -1.62
CA LYS A 472 -4.48 20.85 -2.38
C LYS A 472 -5.61 21.38 -1.49
N PRO A 473 -6.24 22.55 -1.82
CA PRO A 473 -7.38 23.07 -1.07
C PRO A 473 -8.57 22.10 -0.96
N SER A 474 -8.77 21.26 -1.99
CA SER A 474 -9.85 20.26 -2.03
C SER A 474 -9.77 19.17 -0.96
N LEU A 475 -8.63 19.04 -0.28
CA LEU A 475 -8.48 18.09 0.83
C LEU A 475 -9.17 18.58 2.11
N PHE A 476 -9.38 19.89 2.23
CA PHE A 476 -9.88 20.55 3.44
C PHE A 476 -11.38 20.80 3.36
N PRO A 477 -12.05 20.97 4.53
CA PRO A 477 -13.44 21.36 4.57
C PRO A 477 -13.68 22.71 3.87
N VAL A 478 -14.78 22.82 3.16
CA VAL A 478 -15.21 24.04 2.48
C VAL A 478 -16.44 24.61 3.20
N LYS A 479 -16.49 25.94 3.36
CA LYS A 479 -17.66 26.62 3.92
C LYS A 479 -18.90 26.28 3.10
N LYS A 480 -20.00 25.94 3.78
CA LYS A 480 -21.30 25.74 3.12
C LYS A 480 -21.79 27.03 2.46
N ALA A 481 -22.67 26.85 1.49
CA ALA A 481 -23.46 27.95 0.93
C ALA A 481 -24.24 28.69 2.04
N ALA A 482 -24.57 29.97 1.79
CA ALA A 482 -25.34 30.74 2.75
C ALA A 482 -26.64 29.99 3.13
N PRO A 483 -26.94 29.88 4.43
CA PRO A 483 -28.13 29.19 4.90
C PRO A 483 -29.40 29.94 4.49
N ALA A 484 -30.54 29.23 4.55
CA ALA A 484 -31.85 29.86 4.36
C ALA A 484 -32.06 31.00 5.40
N GLU A 485 -32.87 31.97 5.05
CA GLU A 485 -33.26 33.01 5.99
C GLU A 485 -33.95 32.39 7.22
N GLY A 486 -33.56 32.83 8.42
CA GLY A 486 -34.07 32.27 9.68
C GLY A 486 -33.38 30.97 10.15
N ALA A 487 -32.29 30.55 9.49
CA ALA A 487 -31.50 29.40 9.95
C ALA A 487 -30.99 29.59 11.39
N PRO A 488 -31.05 28.53 12.26
CA PRO A 488 -30.70 28.66 13.66
C PRO A 488 -29.20 28.88 13.89
N ILE A 489 -28.89 29.48 15.02
CA ILE A 489 -27.55 29.52 15.61
C ILE A 489 -27.43 28.33 16.57
N LEU A 490 -26.36 27.53 16.44
CA LEU A 490 -26.12 26.42 17.34
C LEU A 490 -25.23 26.84 18.50
N ILE A 491 -25.53 26.34 19.70
CA ILE A 491 -24.66 26.45 20.86
C ILE A 491 -24.30 25.07 21.36
N ALA A 492 -23.00 24.80 21.60
CA ALA A 492 -22.48 23.54 22.14
C ALA A 492 -21.65 23.80 23.40
N PRO A 493 -22.30 23.77 24.58
CA PRO A 493 -21.70 24.21 25.82
C PRO A 493 -20.86 23.16 26.54
N PHE A 494 -20.90 21.90 26.12
CA PHE A 494 -20.27 20.78 26.81
C PHE A 494 -19.03 20.26 26.08
N SER A 495 -18.07 19.77 26.88
CA SER A 495 -16.80 19.28 26.38
C SER A 495 -16.38 17.99 27.08
N ARG A 496 -15.97 16.96 26.31
CA ARG A 496 -15.29 15.79 26.86
C ARG A 496 -13.98 16.12 27.61
N LEU A 497 -13.45 17.33 27.41
CA LEU A 497 -12.24 17.81 28.08
C LEU A 497 -12.50 18.22 29.55
N GLY A 498 -13.75 18.27 29.96
CA GLY A 498 -14.15 18.56 31.32
C GLY A 498 -14.59 20.01 31.57
N SER A 499 -15.03 20.28 32.80
CA SER A 499 -15.60 21.56 33.24
C SER A 499 -14.65 22.74 33.09
N ALA A 500 -13.35 22.52 33.11
CA ALA A 500 -12.33 23.55 32.89
C ALA A 500 -12.38 24.15 31.48
N SER A 501 -13.00 23.48 30.53
CA SER A 501 -13.18 23.95 29.16
C SER A 501 -14.55 24.57 28.89
N GLU A 502 -15.48 24.50 29.85
CA GLU A 502 -16.87 24.89 29.67
C GLU A 502 -17.15 26.31 30.27
N TRP A 503 -17.93 27.09 29.55
CA TRP A 503 -18.43 28.36 30.05
C TRP A 503 -19.45 28.17 31.16
N SER A 504 -19.61 29.21 32.00
CA SER A 504 -20.63 29.21 33.04
C SER A 504 -22.04 29.34 32.45
N ARG A 505 -23.04 28.92 33.25
CA ARG A 505 -24.45 29.07 32.90
C ARG A 505 -24.82 30.53 32.63
N GLU A 506 -24.29 31.44 33.44
CA GLU A 506 -24.54 32.90 33.35
C GLU A 506 -24.05 33.46 32.01
N GLN A 507 -22.85 33.04 31.55
CA GLN A 507 -22.30 33.48 30.27
C GLN A 507 -23.13 32.94 29.08
N TRP A 508 -23.60 31.70 29.13
CA TRP A 508 -24.51 31.18 28.11
C TRP A 508 -25.85 31.91 28.13
N THR A 509 -26.40 32.25 29.31
CA THR A 509 -27.65 33.02 29.44
C THR A 509 -27.49 34.41 28.80
N GLU A 510 -26.42 35.11 29.10
CA GLU A 510 -26.12 36.40 28.52
C GLU A 510 -25.99 36.32 27.00
N LEU A 511 -25.19 35.34 26.49
CA LEU A 511 -25.02 35.13 25.03
C LEU A 511 -26.36 34.90 24.35
N VAL A 512 -27.16 33.95 24.80
CA VAL A 512 -28.44 33.60 24.18
C VAL A 512 -29.40 34.78 24.16
N SER A 513 -29.41 35.62 25.23
CA SER A 513 -30.26 36.82 25.27
C SER A 513 -29.90 37.88 24.23
N LEU A 514 -28.65 37.84 23.70
CA LEU A 514 -28.13 38.81 22.75
C LEU A 514 -28.06 38.26 21.32
N LEU A 515 -28.28 36.94 21.13
CA LEU A 515 -28.26 36.32 19.79
C LEU A 515 -29.52 36.70 19.01
N PRO A 516 -29.38 37.05 17.70
CA PRO A 516 -30.52 37.29 16.86
C PRO A 516 -31.14 36.00 16.35
N GLY A 517 -32.42 35.80 16.61
CA GLY A 517 -33.20 34.70 16.03
C GLY A 517 -33.15 33.37 16.80
N ARG A 518 -33.45 32.29 16.10
CA ARG A 518 -33.61 30.96 16.68
C ARG A 518 -32.28 30.36 17.14
N THR A 519 -32.21 29.88 18.37
CA THR A 519 -31.04 29.21 18.93
C THR A 519 -31.37 27.76 19.27
N VAL A 520 -30.46 26.84 18.95
CA VAL A 520 -30.58 25.41 19.26
C VAL A 520 -29.36 24.98 20.08
N LEU A 521 -29.58 24.43 21.26
CA LEU A 521 -28.55 23.78 22.04
C LEU A 521 -28.29 22.39 21.46
N VAL A 522 -27.04 22.08 21.18
CA VAL A 522 -26.63 20.78 20.65
C VAL A 522 -25.68 20.10 21.62
N ALA A 523 -25.85 18.80 21.82
CA ALA A 523 -25.00 17.99 22.69
C ALA A 523 -24.86 16.55 22.18
N LEU A 524 -23.78 15.91 22.56
CA LEU A 524 -23.60 14.46 22.34
C LEU A 524 -24.43 13.68 23.37
N GLU A 525 -24.69 12.42 23.06
CA GLU A 525 -25.58 11.56 23.88
C GLU A 525 -25.16 11.47 25.35
N GLU A 526 -23.88 11.49 25.62
CA GLU A 526 -23.29 11.44 26.96
C GLU A 526 -23.66 12.64 27.87
N ASP A 527 -23.97 13.78 27.24
CA ASP A 527 -24.34 15.02 27.93
C ASP A 527 -25.87 15.27 27.98
N ARG A 528 -26.70 14.31 27.60
CA ARG A 528 -28.16 14.46 27.44
C ARG A 528 -28.84 15.13 28.61
N GLU A 529 -28.60 14.65 29.84
CA GLU A 529 -29.25 15.17 31.05
C GLU A 529 -28.81 16.61 31.34
N ARG A 530 -27.53 16.90 31.24
CA ARG A 530 -26.95 18.24 31.44
C ARG A 530 -27.48 19.21 30.38
N ALA A 531 -27.60 18.74 29.14
CA ALA A 531 -28.08 19.52 28.00
C ALA A 531 -29.58 19.84 28.16
N ALA A 532 -30.39 18.90 28.60
CA ALA A 532 -31.83 19.12 28.87
C ALA A 532 -32.04 20.20 29.95
N ALA A 533 -31.32 20.09 31.07
CA ALA A 533 -31.43 21.07 32.17
C ALA A 533 -30.98 22.49 31.75
N LEU A 534 -29.92 22.58 30.90
CA LEU A 534 -29.46 23.88 30.42
C LEU A 534 -30.38 24.46 29.33
N ALA A 535 -30.91 23.63 28.42
CA ALA A 535 -31.83 24.07 27.37
C ALA A 535 -33.14 24.61 27.96
N GLU A 536 -33.69 23.93 29.00
CA GLU A 536 -34.85 24.42 29.76
C GLU A 536 -34.57 25.77 30.41
N HIS A 537 -33.40 25.92 31.07
CA HIS A 537 -33.01 27.18 31.71
C HIS A 537 -32.87 28.31 30.71
N LEU A 538 -32.27 28.04 29.52
CA LEU A 538 -32.05 29.04 28.45
C LEU A 538 -33.31 29.28 27.60
N ASN A 539 -34.33 28.47 27.77
CA ASN A 539 -35.54 28.46 26.94
C ASN A 539 -35.24 28.34 25.43
N VAL A 540 -34.39 27.38 25.08
CA VAL A 540 -33.97 27.12 23.69
C VAL A 540 -34.32 25.67 23.30
N GLU A 541 -34.41 25.43 22.00
CA GLU A 541 -34.57 24.08 21.47
C GLU A 541 -33.33 23.22 21.75
N LEU A 542 -33.57 21.91 21.92
CA LEU A 542 -32.53 20.94 22.21
C LEU A 542 -32.40 19.89 21.10
N ALA A 543 -31.19 19.61 20.66
CA ALA A 543 -30.85 18.49 19.80
C ALA A 543 -29.72 17.67 20.43
N VAL A 544 -29.99 16.39 20.72
CA VAL A 544 -29.02 15.46 21.34
C VAL A 544 -28.97 14.19 20.54
N GLY A 545 -27.76 13.66 20.33
CA GLY A 545 -27.60 12.40 19.64
C GLY A 545 -26.15 12.00 19.41
N ALA A 546 -25.98 10.89 18.69
CA ALA A 546 -24.68 10.52 18.15
C ALA A 546 -24.18 11.60 17.16
N PRO A 547 -22.87 11.75 16.97
CA PRO A 547 -22.31 12.82 16.13
C PRO A 547 -22.95 12.92 14.73
N GLU A 548 -23.16 11.79 14.05
CA GLU A 548 -23.76 11.76 12.71
C GLU A 548 -25.26 12.10 12.72
N ALA A 549 -25.97 11.84 13.81
CA ALA A 549 -27.38 12.19 13.94
C ALA A 549 -27.58 13.73 14.02
N LEU A 550 -26.56 14.46 14.45
CA LEU A 550 -26.58 15.93 14.53
C LEU A 550 -26.27 16.62 13.18
N PHE A 551 -25.89 15.87 12.14
CA PHE A 551 -25.54 16.45 10.84
C PHE A 551 -26.70 17.21 10.19
N SER A 552 -27.93 16.71 10.31
CA SER A 552 -29.10 17.40 9.75
C SER A 552 -29.34 18.76 10.42
N VAL A 553 -29.11 18.86 11.73
CA VAL A 553 -29.22 20.11 12.48
C VAL A 553 -28.09 21.06 12.08
N MET A 554 -26.85 20.57 11.98
CA MET A 554 -25.70 21.35 11.51
C MET A 554 -25.88 21.83 10.07
N ASP A 555 -26.48 20.98 9.24
CA ASP A 555 -26.73 21.29 7.82
C ASP A 555 -27.75 22.41 7.64
N GLY A 556 -28.70 22.53 8.53
CA GLY A 556 -29.70 23.59 8.55
C GLY A 556 -29.29 24.88 9.27
N ALA A 557 -28.12 24.89 9.93
CA ALA A 557 -27.70 26.00 10.77
C ALA A 557 -26.88 27.06 10.02
N SER A 558 -26.87 28.29 10.54
CA SER A 558 -26.11 29.41 10.00
C SER A 558 -24.67 29.46 10.53
N VAL A 559 -24.50 29.24 11.81
CA VAL A 559 -23.24 29.36 12.54
C VAL A 559 -23.35 28.63 13.86
N ALA A 560 -22.22 28.27 14.47
CA ALA A 560 -22.16 27.67 15.80
C ALA A 560 -21.25 28.46 16.75
N VAL A 561 -21.56 28.41 18.05
CA VAL A 561 -20.65 28.76 19.15
C VAL A 561 -20.44 27.50 19.98
N ALA A 562 -19.21 27.10 20.17
CA ALA A 562 -18.90 25.88 20.88
C ALA A 562 -17.67 26.03 21.78
N VAL A 563 -17.66 25.36 22.91
CA VAL A 563 -16.44 25.19 23.69
C VAL A 563 -15.49 24.22 22.98
N ASP A 564 -14.20 24.31 23.29
CA ASP A 564 -13.17 23.41 22.73
C ASP A 564 -13.51 21.94 23.02
N GLY A 565 -13.38 21.10 22.00
CA GLY A 565 -13.71 19.66 22.05
C GLY A 565 -14.10 19.10 20.69
N ASP A 566 -14.99 18.13 20.68
CA ASP A 566 -15.38 17.39 19.47
C ASP A 566 -16.30 18.23 18.55
N PHE A 567 -17.20 19.01 19.12
CA PHE A 567 -18.24 19.70 18.36
C PHE A 567 -17.72 20.75 17.37
N PRO A 568 -16.73 21.61 17.70
CA PRO A 568 -16.13 22.50 16.71
C PRO A 568 -15.56 21.79 15.49
N SER A 569 -14.94 20.62 15.71
CA SER A 569 -14.38 19.83 14.61
C SER A 569 -15.47 19.20 13.74
N LEU A 570 -16.61 18.79 14.33
CA LEU A 570 -17.80 18.34 13.59
C LEU A 570 -18.39 19.46 12.74
N CYS A 571 -18.54 20.67 13.30
CA CYS A 571 -19.00 21.85 12.54
C CYS A 571 -18.10 22.10 11.33
N SER A 572 -16.79 22.16 11.55
CA SER A 572 -15.82 22.36 10.48
C SER A 572 -15.90 21.25 9.43
N PHE A 573 -15.99 19.99 9.84
CA PHE A 573 -16.15 18.85 8.94
C PHE A 573 -17.39 18.97 8.05
N ARG A 574 -18.50 19.51 8.58
CA ARG A 574 -19.73 19.79 7.83
C ARG A 574 -19.72 21.11 7.07
N GLY A 575 -18.65 21.91 7.16
CA GLY A 575 -18.56 23.24 6.53
C GLY A 575 -19.38 24.31 7.23
N LEU A 576 -19.86 24.07 8.47
CA LEU A 576 -20.56 25.04 9.29
C LEU A 576 -19.55 25.94 9.98
N PRO A 577 -19.61 27.28 9.80
CA PRO A 577 -18.75 28.22 10.53
C PRO A 577 -18.95 28.08 12.04
N VAL A 578 -17.84 28.09 12.80
CA VAL A 578 -17.89 27.98 14.26
C VAL A 578 -16.95 28.95 14.95
N VAL A 579 -17.43 29.59 16.01
CA VAL A 579 -16.63 30.29 17.02
C VAL A 579 -16.32 29.29 18.13
N THR A 580 -15.03 28.98 18.31
CA THR A 580 -14.57 28.02 19.33
C THR A 580 -13.93 28.74 20.49
N LEU A 581 -14.35 28.38 21.72
CA LEU A 581 -13.86 28.94 22.97
C LEU A 581 -12.78 28.03 23.55
N PHE A 582 -11.52 28.46 23.50
CA PHE A 582 -10.37 27.72 24.01
C PHE A 582 -9.93 28.21 25.38
N SER A 583 -9.57 27.30 26.26
CA SER A 583 -9.03 27.60 27.58
C SER A 583 -7.89 26.66 27.97
N THR A 584 -8.14 25.34 28.00
CA THR A 584 -7.21 24.32 28.50
C THR A 584 -6.20 23.83 27.47
N ARG A 585 -6.51 23.98 26.18
CA ARG A 585 -5.66 23.57 25.06
C ARG A 585 -5.27 24.76 24.18
N LEU A 586 -4.24 24.58 23.32
CA LEU A 586 -3.76 25.62 22.40
C LEU A 586 -4.55 25.61 21.08
N PRO A 587 -5.16 26.72 20.65
CA PRO A 587 -5.81 26.81 19.35
C PRO A 587 -4.88 26.47 18.19
N ASP A 588 -3.58 26.84 18.27
CA ASP A 588 -2.61 26.56 17.21
C ASP A 588 -2.49 25.06 16.89
N VAL A 589 -2.77 24.21 17.85
CA VAL A 589 -2.71 22.75 17.70
C VAL A 589 -4.07 22.13 17.39
N TYR A 590 -5.17 22.65 18.03
CA TYR A 590 -6.46 21.95 18.07
C TYR A 590 -7.63 22.70 17.42
N ARG A 591 -7.41 23.92 16.89
CA ARG A 591 -8.50 24.65 16.24
C ARG A 591 -9.14 23.83 15.11
N PRO A 592 -10.45 23.99 14.87
CA PRO A 592 -11.10 23.35 13.74
C PRO A 592 -10.50 23.82 12.41
N MET A 593 -10.49 22.94 11.41
CA MET A 593 -9.97 23.21 10.07
C MET A 593 -10.85 24.24 9.33
N GLY A 594 -10.28 24.95 8.36
CA GLY A 594 -10.99 25.89 7.51
C GLY A 594 -10.85 27.33 7.96
N THR A 595 -10.73 28.24 6.99
CA THR A 595 -10.54 29.69 7.20
C THR A 595 -11.80 30.41 7.64
N PHE A 596 -12.94 29.72 7.60
CA PHE A 596 -14.25 30.23 7.96
C PHE A 596 -14.59 30.09 9.45
N ASN A 597 -13.64 29.62 10.27
CA ASN A 597 -13.78 29.43 11.72
C ASN A 597 -13.03 30.52 12.47
N ARG A 598 -13.45 30.81 13.73
CA ARG A 598 -12.74 31.67 14.67
C ARG A 598 -12.47 30.94 15.97
N SER A 599 -11.31 31.20 16.54
CA SER A 599 -10.92 30.65 17.85
C SER A 599 -10.63 31.79 18.79
N LEU A 600 -11.34 31.82 19.90
CA LEU A 600 -11.10 32.73 21.02
C LEU A 600 -10.33 31.97 22.10
N TYR A 601 -9.32 32.58 22.68
CA TYR A 601 -8.43 31.92 23.62
C TYR A 601 -8.17 32.76 24.87
N SER A 602 -8.45 32.19 26.02
CA SER A 602 -8.14 32.83 27.30
C SER A 602 -6.68 32.58 27.68
N HIS A 603 -5.84 33.55 27.44
CA HIS A 603 -4.42 33.51 27.83
C HIS A 603 -4.25 33.69 29.33
N GLN A 604 -4.14 32.62 30.08
CA GLN A 604 -3.85 32.63 31.51
C GLN A 604 -2.46 32.04 31.76
N CYS A 605 -1.85 32.39 32.89
CA CYS A 605 -0.50 31.93 33.25
C CYS A 605 -0.36 30.40 33.35
N CYS A 606 -1.48 29.68 33.50
CA CYS A 606 -1.52 28.21 33.54
C CYS A 606 -1.92 27.56 32.21
N SER A 607 -2.29 28.34 31.19
CA SER A 607 -2.70 27.80 29.88
C SER A 607 -1.49 27.58 28.96
N PRO A 608 -1.44 26.43 28.22
CA PRO A 608 -2.34 25.29 28.25
C PRO A 608 -2.09 24.37 29.46
N CYS A 609 -3.14 23.97 30.15
CA CYS A 609 -3.00 23.12 31.36
C CYS A 609 -3.47 21.66 31.14
N PHE A 610 -4.30 21.40 30.14
CA PHE A 610 -4.87 20.07 29.83
C PHE A 610 -5.63 19.41 30.99
N ARG A 611 -6.08 20.21 31.99
CA ARG A 611 -6.83 19.72 33.14
C ARG A 611 -8.31 19.59 32.81
N LYS A 612 -8.97 18.59 33.36
CA LYS A 612 -10.43 18.40 33.24
C LYS A 612 -11.20 19.38 34.14
N ASP A 613 -10.69 19.63 35.32
CA ASP A 613 -11.32 20.50 36.32
C ASP A 613 -10.34 21.60 36.71
N CYS A 614 -10.89 22.76 37.08
CA CYS A 614 -10.14 23.91 37.53
C CYS A 614 -10.45 24.22 39.00
N ASP A 615 -9.39 24.35 39.80
CA ASP A 615 -9.42 24.64 41.22
C ASP A 615 -9.30 26.14 41.55
N ARG A 616 -9.30 27.00 40.53
CA ARG A 616 -9.24 28.46 40.69
C ARG A 616 -10.65 29.04 40.92
N ASP A 617 -10.72 30.12 41.69
CA ASP A 617 -11.96 30.85 41.92
C ASP A 617 -12.64 31.32 40.64
N VAL A 618 -11.83 31.78 39.66
CA VAL A 618 -12.29 32.13 38.34
C VAL A 618 -11.53 31.29 37.30
N PRO A 619 -12.16 30.22 36.77
CA PRO A 619 -11.58 29.42 35.68
C PRO A 619 -11.24 30.26 34.44
N CYS A 620 -10.19 29.86 33.71
CA CYS A 620 -9.70 30.63 32.55
C CYS A 620 -10.75 30.82 31.44
N ASN A 621 -11.64 29.84 31.23
CA ASN A 621 -12.73 29.93 30.25
C ASN A 621 -13.70 31.11 30.53
N ARG A 622 -13.88 31.53 31.77
CA ARG A 622 -14.74 32.66 32.14
C ARG A 622 -14.18 34.03 31.75
N HIS A 623 -12.90 34.10 31.41
CA HIS A 623 -12.28 35.35 30.94
C HIS A 623 -12.56 35.65 29.46
N ILE A 624 -13.12 34.76 28.67
CA ILE A 624 -13.63 35.09 27.33
C ILE A 624 -14.96 35.81 27.49
N ALA A 625 -15.03 37.07 27.14
CA ALA A 625 -16.22 37.88 27.31
C ALA A 625 -17.28 37.56 26.23
N VAL A 626 -18.56 37.63 26.59
CA VAL A 626 -19.67 37.40 25.63
C VAL A 626 -19.59 38.36 24.45
N ARG A 627 -19.14 39.61 24.65
CA ARG A 627 -18.96 40.58 23.58
C ARG A 627 -17.93 40.12 22.53
N GLU A 628 -16.83 39.51 22.95
CA GLU A 628 -15.81 38.97 22.02
C GLU A 628 -16.41 37.86 21.14
N VAL A 629 -17.31 37.03 21.70
CA VAL A 629 -18.01 36.00 20.93
C VAL A 629 -18.97 36.58 19.92
N LEU A 630 -19.72 37.61 20.30
CA LEU A 630 -20.63 38.34 19.38
C LEU A 630 -19.87 39.00 18.23
N ASP A 631 -18.74 39.61 18.53
CA ASP A 631 -17.90 40.23 17.50
C ASP A 631 -17.33 39.18 16.54
N ALA A 632 -16.83 38.06 17.05
CA ALA A 632 -16.38 36.91 16.24
C ALA A 632 -17.51 36.31 15.37
N LEU A 633 -18.74 36.22 15.90
CA LEU A 633 -19.90 35.79 15.13
C LEU A 633 -20.23 36.72 13.96
N ARG A 634 -20.18 38.04 14.18
CA ARG A 634 -20.37 39.03 13.10
C ARG A 634 -19.33 38.85 12.00
N GLU A 635 -18.06 38.73 12.36
CA GLU A 635 -16.97 38.51 11.40
C GLU A 635 -17.19 37.30 10.50
N ILE A 636 -17.54 36.13 11.07
CA ILE A 636 -17.66 34.91 10.26
C ILE A 636 -19.00 34.80 9.52
N SER A 637 -20.03 35.52 9.98
CA SER A 637 -21.36 35.59 9.33
C SER A 637 -21.37 36.55 8.13
N GLY A 638 -20.36 37.40 7.98
CA GLY A 638 -20.31 38.42 6.93
C GLY A 638 -21.40 39.49 7.05
N LYS A 639 -21.93 39.71 8.24
CA LYS A 639 -22.87 40.79 8.55
C LYS A 639 -22.10 41.87 9.32
N GLU A 640 -21.92 43.05 8.68
CA GLU A 640 -21.46 44.24 9.36
C GLU A 640 -22.41 44.71 10.44
#